data_539f1bda199eb0df4fe7dff4413cb051
#
_entry.id   539f1bda199eb0df4fe7dff4413cb051
#
_cell.length_a   1.000
_cell.length_b   1.000
_cell.length_c   1.000
_cell.angle_alpha   90.00
_cell.angle_beta   90.00
_cell.angle_gamma   90.00
#
_symmetry.space_group_name_H-M   'P 1'
#
loop_
_entity.id
_entity.type
_entity.pdbx_description
1 polymer ?
#
loop_
_entity_poly.entity_id
_entity_poly.type
_entity_poly.pdbx_seq_one_letter_code
_entity_poly.pdbx_strand_id
1 'polypeptide(L)'
;MIRLKPLACIGAAGSLLAVVIQPVSAETLAVEEITQVPRLRDRARSSTSVKEWLAQQQATQPVQITAVRLNPTANGVDIVLETPDGQLSPPAVSSRGTTLTSDIPNAVLALPDGKEFQTDNPTDAIARVRVTQQTATTIRVSVTGVENAPTARVSSESRELTFRLTSPVAESGEEEEVIVTTAEKRPQNPQDVPISLTTLNRQQLTDADVNSVRDVATQTPNFFTTVGDRSFNFQTIRGLGNSNYLVRDAISFYLDDVPYENIHQFLPGELFDLERVEVLRGPQGTLYGRSSQAGVINVISRPPTNSPEIQIAGGYGNFNQRQVFLSLSDAIVKDKLGFRFSGSYNARDGFTQNTLLGEDANKQDSLFGRANIRWTPSKEWTVSFNANGGRNNDGDNTFVPISQRDPFRSESNIPGSLDVSLNTQSLRVAYEGPAVNVTSITARNQTNLDYTQDTDYTPDDLLRSRSEIPSTIWSQEIRVQSPKSAETFRWLFGGYYQSRSIDLLLSTEYTPLTLALGFPTGIDRTDARYNQTTYAVFGQIDVQPIKALTLTAGLRYETFRDELNRRTSFTDPVLGETPTSQPLNNSVTDGDILLPRFALQYRLSPNVMIYGSASRGYKPGTQNYSSTDPTTLLVRPERLWSYEVGAKSAWFDNRLTANLAVFWSNVDDYQILLTEATGLSTQIANGGVRTNGVELELSAKPAKGLDLIAGFGYTNARFTRYTNPFTGQNFNGNRLTYAPEFTFNLGVQYRSPGGFFSRVDVQGFGTYFFDDANRLKQDPFTLVNARIGYEWQNTGVYLFVNNLFDEQYLTAAFTGFFNDLASYGDRRTFGIQLRSTF
;
A
#
# COMPACT_ATOMS: atom_id res chain seq x y z
N MET A 1 33.89 -6.60 25.98
CA MET A 1 32.66 -6.76 26.78
C MET A 1 31.51 -6.44 25.85
N ILE A 2 30.92 -7.47 25.29
CA ILE A 2 29.80 -7.32 24.33
C ILE A 2 28.59 -6.92 25.12
N ARG A 3 28.13 -5.66 24.95
CA ARG A 3 26.84 -5.22 25.44
C ARG A 3 25.78 -5.66 24.43
N LEU A 4 25.04 -6.69 24.76
CA LEU A 4 23.76 -7.02 24.14
C LEU A 4 22.79 -5.86 24.38
N LYS A 5 22.50 -5.08 23.33
CA LYS A 5 21.33 -4.19 23.33
C LYS A 5 20.06 -5.04 23.19
N PRO A 6 19.00 -4.76 23.94
CA PRO A 6 17.84 -5.64 23.98
C PRO A 6 17.03 -5.57 22.67
N LEU A 7 16.70 -6.74 22.18
CA LEU A 7 15.69 -7.02 21.15
C LEU A 7 14.27 -6.63 21.61
N ALA A 8 13.98 -5.36 21.76
CA ALA A 8 12.68 -4.92 22.31
C ALA A 8 11.54 -4.92 21.27
N CYS A 9 11.83 -4.82 19.96
CA CYS A 9 10.79 -4.73 18.94
C CYS A 9 10.32 -6.08 18.39
N ILE A 10 11.20 -7.10 18.39
CA ILE A 10 10.79 -8.47 18.03
C ILE A 10 10.03 -9.13 19.18
N GLY A 11 10.23 -8.66 20.42
CA GLY A 11 9.54 -9.16 21.61
C GLY A 11 8.03 -8.94 21.61
N ALA A 12 7.50 -7.88 21.00
CA ALA A 12 6.06 -7.62 21.00
C ALA A 12 5.28 -8.51 20.02
N ALA A 13 5.81 -8.74 18.83
CA ALA A 13 5.22 -9.70 17.89
C ALA A 13 5.54 -11.16 18.29
N GLY A 14 6.73 -11.41 18.82
CA GLY A 14 7.12 -12.73 19.33
C GLY A 14 6.43 -13.09 20.67
N SER A 15 6.12 -12.11 21.52
CA SER A 15 5.39 -12.36 22.77
C SER A 15 3.92 -12.71 22.53
N LEU A 16 3.29 -12.16 21.49
CA LEU A 16 1.93 -12.56 21.10
C LEU A 16 1.90 -13.98 20.50
N LEU A 17 2.93 -14.41 19.80
CA LEU A 17 3.08 -15.79 19.34
C LEU A 17 3.47 -16.75 20.48
N ALA A 18 4.27 -16.30 21.46
CA ALA A 18 4.67 -17.12 22.59
C ALA A 18 3.55 -17.36 23.61
N VAL A 19 2.55 -16.45 23.70
CA VAL A 19 1.36 -16.65 24.57
C VAL A 19 0.39 -17.68 23.99
N VAL A 20 0.46 -17.95 22.66
CA VAL A 20 -0.37 -19.00 22.03
C VAL A 20 0.30 -20.39 22.05
N ILE A 21 1.60 -20.48 22.37
CA ILE A 21 2.39 -21.74 22.32
C ILE A 21 3.11 -22.01 23.67
N GLN A 22 2.52 -21.64 24.80
CA GLN A 22 2.96 -22.23 26.05
C GLN A 22 2.26 -23.59 26.22
N PRO A 23 2.99 -24.72 26.27
CA PRO A 23 2.39 -25.97 26.63
C PRO A 23 1.92 -25.87 28.08
N VAL A 24 0.66 -26.11 28.29
CA VAL A 24 0.13 -26.39 29.62
C VAL A 24 0.97 -27.55 30.17
N SER A 25 1.70 -27.30 31.23
CA SER A 25 2.43 -28.32 31.96
C SER A 25 1.44 -29.42 32.33
N ALA A 26 1.70 -30.62 31.85
CA ALA A 26 0.97 -31.81 32.21
C ALA A 26 1.17 -32.06 33.71
N GLU A 27 0.25 -31.65 34.54
CA GLU A 27 0.00 -32.32 35.82
C GLU A 27 -0.55 -33.69 35.50
N THR A 28 0.14 -34.70 35.94
CA THR A 28 -0.19 -36.12 35.90
C THR A 28 -1.54 -36.33 36.62
N LEU A 29 -2.63 -36.30 35.87
CA LEU A 29 -3.88 -36.89 36.29
C LEU A 29 -3.83 -38.37 35.96
N ALA A 30 -4.01 -39.15 36.98
CA ALA A 30 -4.02 -40.62 36.91
C ALA A 30 -5.02 -41.11 35.87
N VAL A 31 -4.53 -42.01 35.04
CA VAL A 31 -5.34 -42.76 34.06
C VAL A 31 -6.28 -43.69 34.84
N GLU A 32 -7.54 -43.27 35.03
CA GLU A 32 -8.59 -44.24 35.25
C GLU A 32 -9.02 -44.84 33.91
N GLU A 33 -8.92 -46.16 33.83
CA GLU A 33 -9.31 -46.96 32.68
C GLU A 33 -10.76 -46.64 32.25
N ILE A 34 -10.89 -46.03 31.06
CA ILE A 34 -12.19 -45.95 30.37
C ILE A 34 -12.47 -47.27 29.71
N THR A 35 -12.93 -48.23 30.49
CA THR A 35 -13.60 -49.42 29.99
C THR A 35 -15.07 -49.14 29.95
N GLN A 36 -15.61 -48.53 28.91
CA GLN A 36 -16.87 -48.79 28.29
C GLN A 36 -17.20 -47.84 27.17
N VAL A 37 -17.08 -48.31 25.93
CA VAL A 37 -17.69 -47.67 24.78
C VAL A 37 -19.20 -47.76 24.93
N PRO A 38 -19.96 -46.64 24.96
CA PRO A 38 -21.42 -46.71 25.05
C PRO A 38 -21.98 -47.42 23.81
N ARG A 39 -22.68 -48.51 24.03
CA ARG A 39 -23.40 -49.25 22.96
C ARG A 39 -24.53 -48.37 22.45
N LEU A 40 -24.75 -48.44 21.12
CA LEU A 40 -25.79 -47.70 20.36
C LEU A 40 -27.23 -47.83 20.86
N ARG A 41 -27.48 -48.54 21.97
CA ARG A 41 -28.79 -48.79 22.56
C ARG A 41 -29.24 -47.84 23.64
N ASP A 42 -28.39 -46.90 24.12
CA ASP A 42 -28.69 -46.02 25.26
C ASP A 42 -29.16 -44.62 24.87
N ARG A 43 -29.67 -44.44 23.65
CA ARG A 43 -30.08 -43.08 23.16
C ARG A 43 -31.58 -42.90 22.96
N ALA A 44 -32.40 -43.69 23.55
CA ALA A 44 -33.82 -43.38 23.66
C ALA A 44 -34.14 -42.99 25.12
N ARG A 45 -34.02 -41.69 25.45
CA ARG A 45 -34.67 -41.18 26.66
C ARG A 45 -36.19 -41.45 26.51
N SER A 46 -36.73 -42.27 27.33
CA SER A 46 -38.19 -42.37 27.48
C SER A 46 -38.74 -41.03 27.91
N SER A 47 -39.76 -40.56 27.23
CA SER A 47 -40.50 -39.34 27.56
C SER A 47 -41.03 -39.46 29.00
N THR A 48 -40.69 -38.45 29.82
CA THR A 48 -41.05 -38.42 31.25
C THR A 48 -42.38 -37.72 31.51
N SER A 49 -43.02 -37.16 30.47
CA SER A 49 -44.35 -36.56 30.57
C SER A 49 -45.22 -36.81 29.35
N VAL A 50 -46.55 -36.82 29.52
CA VAL A 50 -47.54 -36.92 28.43
C VAL A 50 -47.32 -35.80 27.38
N LYS A 51 -46.84 -34.64 27.83
CA LYS A 51 -46.57 -33.51 26.94
C LYS A 51 -45.31 -33.75 26.06
N GLU A 52 -44.28 -34.36 26.62
CA GLU A 52 -43.09 -34.80 25.87
C GLU A 52 -43.41 -36.00 24.92
N TRP A 53 -44.25 -36.90 25.35
CA TRP A 53 -44.72 -38.01 24.55
C TRP A 53 -45.58 -37.53 23.36
N LEU A 54 -46.52 -36.60 23.61
CA LEU A 54 -47.30 -35.93 22.58
C LEU A 54 -46.44 -35.10 21.62
N ALA A 55 -45.37 -34.41 22.11
CA ALA A 55 -44.43 -33.70 21.29
C ALA A 55 -43.55 -34.62 20.44
N GLN A 56 -43.22 -35.81 20.94
CA GLN A 56 -42.56 -36.87 20.19
C GLN A 56 -43.49 -37.56 19.18
N GLN A 57 -44.80 -37.60 19.39
CA GLN A 57 -45.79 -38.11 18.43
C GLN A 57 -46.25 -37.03 17.43
N GLN A 58 -46.11 -35.76 17.73
CA GLN A 58 -46.26 -34.68 16.74
C GLN A 58 -45.04 -34.52 15.83
N ALA A 59 -44.03 -35.37 16.02
CA ALA A 59 -42.96 -35.49 15.04
C ALA A 59 -43.50 -36.14 13.77
N THR A 60 -43.88 -35.24 12.86
CA THR A 60 -43.63 -35.37 11.45
C THR A 60 -44.68 -36.07 10.63
N GLN A 61 -45.73 -35.37 10.35
CA GLN A 61 -46.25 -35.53 8.97
C GLN A 61 -45.19 -34.91 8.05
N PRO A 62 -44.75 -35.59 7.01
CA PRO A 62 -43.78 -35.07 6.04
C PRO A 62 -44.33 -33.79 5.41
N VAL A 63 -43.46 -32.74 5.33
CA VAL A 63 -43.81 -31.48 4.72
C VAL A 63 -44.14 -31.70 3.25
N GLN A 64 -45.27 -31.17 2.81
CA GLN A 64 -45.69 -31.30 1.42
C GLN A 64 -45.02 -30.22 0.56
N ILE A 65 -44.40 -30.61 -0.55
CA ILE A 65 -43.93 -29.71 -1.59
C ILE A 65 -45.03 -29.61 -2.66
N THR A 66 -45.68 -28.47 -2.74
CA THR A 66 -46.85 -28.29 -3.59
C THR A 66 -46.52 -27.66 -4.94
N ALA A 67 -45.38 -27.01 -5.08
CA ALA A 67 -44.91 -26.51 -6.35
C ALA A 67 -43.37 -26.49 -6.43
N VAL A 68 -42.84 -26.60 -7.62
CA VAL A 68 -41.44 -26.42 -7.98
C VAL A 68 -41.37 -25.33 -9.03
N ARG A 69 -40.68 -24.24 -8.74
CA ARG A 69 -40.48 -23.13 -9.68
C ARG A 69 -39.00 -22.97 -10.02
N LEU A 70 -38.76 -22.62 -11.26
CA LEU A 70 -37.43 -22.25 -11.74
C LEU A 70 -37.41 -20.76 -12.06
N ASN A 71 -36.58 -19.98 -11.34
CA ASN A 71 -36.42 -18.58 -11.58
C ASN A 71 -35.01 -18.35 -12.17
N PRO A 72 -34.91 -18.01 -13.48
CA PRO A 72 -33.63 -17.65 -14.09
C PRO A 72 -33.01 -16.45 -13.36
N THR A 73 -31.70 -16.55 -13.07
CA THR A 73 -30.90 -15.47 -12.51
C THR A 73 -29.79 -15.09 -13.49
N ALA A 74 -29.13 -13.96 -13.29
CA ALA A 74 -28.05 -13.49 -14.18
C ALA A 74 -26.92 -14.54 -14.36
N ASN A 75 -26.67 -15.40 -13.32
CA ASN A 75 -25.54 -16.35 -13.30
C ASN A 75 -26.00 -17.82 -13.10
N GLY A 76 -27.28 -18.13 -13.28
CA GLY A 76 -27.78 -19.51 -13.05
C GLY A 76 -29.28 -19.58 -12.92
N VAL A 77 -29.79 -20.45 -12.03
CA VAL A 77 -31.23 -20.62 -11.81
C VAL A 77 -31.51 -20.92 -10.33
N ASP A 78 -32.51 -20.28 -9.75
CA ASP A 78 -33.02 -20.60 -8.43
C ASP A 78 -34.13 -21.65 -8.58
N ILE A 79 -34.02 -22.83 -7.91
CA ILE A 79 -35.05 -23.82 -7.76
C ILE A 79 -35.75 -23.57 -6.45
N VAL A 80 -37.00 -23.16 -6.51
CA VAL A 80 -37.85 -22.85 -5.35
C VAL A 80 -38.84 -23.98 -5.15
N LEU A 81 -38.77 -24.65 -3.99
CA LEU A 81 -39.70 -25.66 -3.54
C LEU A 81 -40.68 -25.00 -2.54
N GLU A 82 -41.94 -24.90 -2.91
CA GLU A 82 -42.97 -24.31 -2.03
C GLU A 82 -43.47 -25.31 -0.98
N THR A 83 -43.43 -24.91 0.29
CA THR A 83 -43.80 -25.73 1.45
C THR A 83 -44.83 -25.02 2.33
N PRO A 84 -46.10 -24.88 1.88
CA PRO A 84 -47.08 -24.03 2.53
C PRO A 84 -47.40 -24.46 3.97
N ASP A 85 -47.19 -25.76 4.30
CA ASP A 85 -47.59 -26.35 5.57
C ASP A 85 -46.44 -26.62 6.54
N GLY A 86 -45.20 -26.19 6.19
CA GLY A 86 -44.05 -26.41 7.06
C GLY A 86 -42.73 -25.92 6.51
N GLN A 87 -41.72 -25.85 7.39
CA GLN A 87 -40.36 -25.45 7.04
C GLN A 87 -39.45 -26.67 6.97
N LEU A 88 -38.66 -26.78 5.90
CA LEU A 88 -37.64 -27.81 5.73
C LEU A 88 -36.26 -27.24 6.11
N SER A 89 -35.46 -28.03 6.79
CA SER A 89 -34.06 -27.67 7.02
C SER A 89 -33.25 -27.74 5.74
N PRO A 90 -32.29 -26.85 5.49
CA PRO A 90 -31.41 -26.92 4.34
C PRO A 90 -30.68 -28.27 4.30
N PRO A 91 -30.86 -29.08 3.23
CA PRO A 91 -30.20 -30.37 3.11
C PRO A 91 -28.75 -30.24 2.65
N ALA A 92 -27.95 -31.26 2.89
CA ALA A 92 -26.59 -31.33 2.33
C ALA A 92 -26.66 -31.59 0.81
N VAL A 93 -25.71 -31.02 0.11
CA VAL A 93 -25.55 -31.12 -1.34
C VAL A 93 -24.30 -31.92 -1.65
N SER A 94 -24.38 -32.83 -2.64
CA SER A 94 -23.23 -33.60 -3.11
C SER A 94 -23.17 -33.60 -4.64
N SER A 95 -21.93 -33.59 -5.20
CA SER A 95 -21.72 -33.61 -6.65
C SER A 95 -20.99 -34.89 -7.07
N ARG A 96 -21.40 -35.47 -8.18
CA ARG A 96 -20.72 -36.60 -8.80
C ARG A 96 -20.78 -36.53 -10.34
N GLY A 97 -19.63 -36.41 -10.96
CA GLY A 97 -19.54 -36.12 -12.39
C GLY A 97 -20.13 -34.73 -12.69
N THR A 98 -21.03 -34.64 -13.66
CA THR A 98 -21.75 -33.42 -14.03
C THR A 98 -23.05 -33.20 -13.24
N THR A 99 -23.38 -34.05 -12.27
CA THR A 99 -24.66 -33.99 -11.55
C THR A 99 -24.48 -33.66 -10.08
N LEU A 100 -25.21 -32.63 -9.64
CA LEU A 100 -25.39 -32.24 -8.25
C LEU A 100 -26.67 -32.91 -7.72
N THR A 101 -26.62 -33.50 -6.55
CA THR A 101 -27.76 -34.18 -5.87
C THR A 101 -27.92 -33.70 -4.45
N SER A 102 -29.16 -33.59 -4.00
CA SER A 102 -29.52 -33.26 -2.62
C SER A 102 -30.74 -34.06 -2.20
N ASP A 103 -30.62 -34.79 -1.12
CA ASP A 103 -31.73 -35.55 -0.52
C ASP A 103 -32.38 -34.77 0.61
N ILE A 104 -33.67 -34.50 0.50
CA ILE A 104 -34.46 -33.73 1.44
C ILE A 104 -35.29 -34.70 2.27
N PRO A 105 -34.90 -34.97 3.53
CA PRO A 105 -35.67 -35.83 4.40
C PRO A 105 -36.91 -35.12 4.93
N ASN A 106 -37.87 -35.89 5.38
CA ASN A 106 -39.14 -35.42 5.92
C ASN A 106 -39.96 -34.56 4.96
N ALA A 107 -39.92 -34.92 3.66
CA ALA A 107 -40.61 -34.21 2.59
C ALA A 107 -41.33 -35.19 1.65
N VAL A 108 -42.50 -34.78 1.18
CA VAL A 108 -43.30 -35.49 0.19
C VAL A 108 -43.67 -34.58 -0.97
N LEU A 109 -43.55 -35.07 -2.17
CA LEU A 109 -43.92 -34.33 -3.38
C LEU A 109 -45.41 -34.43 -3.64
N ALA A 110 -46.13 -33.31 -3.58
CA ALA A 110 -47.57 -33.19 -3.77
C ALA A 110 -47.92 -32.23 -4.90
N LEU A 111 -47.30 -32.42 -6.07
CA LEU A 111 -47.48 -31.54 -7.23
C LEU A 111 -48.83 -31.80 -7.89
N PRO A 112 -49.53 -30.78 -8.44
CA PRO A 112 -50.83 -30.93 -9.14
C PRO A 112 -50.80 -31.92 -10.30
N ASP A 113 -49.67 -32.01 -11.02
CA ASP A 113 -49.49 -32.77 -12.24
C ASP A 113 -48.80 -34.15 -12.05
N GLY A 114 -48.49 -34.57 -10.80
CA GLY A 114 -47.84 -35.84 -10.52
C GLY A 114 -46.80 -35.81 -9.43
N LYS A 115 -46.00 -36.95 -9.33
CA LYS A 115 -44.97 -37.13 -8.28
C LYS A 115 -43.54 -36.79 -8.71
N GLU A 116 -43.38 -36.15 -9.84
CA GLU A 116 -42.08 -35.84 -10.41
C GLU A 116 -42.14 -34.49 -11.16
N PHE A 117 -41.08 -33.70 -10.97
CA PHE A 117 -40.84 -32.48 -11.75
C PHE A 117 -39.55 -32.65 -12.55
N GLN A 118 -39.59 -32.36 -13.86
CA GLN A 118 -38.43 -32.38 -14.72
C GLN A 118 -38.48 -31.26 -15.73
N THR A 119 -37.34 -30.58 -15.92
CA THR A 119 -37.17 -29.62 -17.00
C THR A 119 -35.79 -29.85 -17.64
N ASP A 120 -35.77 -29.91 -18.96
CA ASP A 120 -34.54 -30.06 -19.75
C ASP A 120 -34.09 -28.69 -20.27
N ASN A 121 -32.79 -28.43 -20.23
CA ASN A 121 -32.14 -27.21 -20.70
C ASN A 121 -32.77 -25.91 -20.12
N PRO A 122 -32.97 -25.79 -18.82
CA PRO A 122 -33.55 -24.56 -18.23
C PRO A 122 -32.63 -23.33 -18.41
N THR A 123 -31.34 -23.52 -18.61
CA THR A 123 -30.34 -22.50 -19.01
C THR A 123 -29.29 -23.17 -19.90
N ASP A 124 -28.47 -22.35 -20.58
CA ASP A 124 -27.40 -22.86 -21.45
C ASP A 124 -26.35 -23.71 -20.69
N ALA A 125 -26.25 -23.55 -19.39
CA ALA A 125 -25.28 -24.23 -18.53
C ALA A 125 -25.85 -25.44 -17.75
N ILE A 126 -27.18 -25.58 -17.67
CA ILE A 126 -27.87 -26.66 -16.95
C ILE A 126 -28.66 -27.49 -17.95
N ALA A 127 -28.19 -28.72 -18.13
CA ALA A 127 -28.83 -29.68 -19.04
C ALA A 127 -30.16 -30.21 -18.50
N ARG A 128 -30.29 -30.38 -17.18
CA ARG A 128 -31.53 -30.94 -16.61
C ARG A 128 -31.68 -30.59 -15.13
N VAL A 129 -32.91 -30.26 -14.71
CA VAL A 129 -33.37 -30.23 -13.33
C VAL A 129 -34.44 -31.29 -13.12
N ARG A 130 -34.30 -32.12 -12.10
CA ARG A 130 -35.27 -33.15 -11.73
C ARG A 130 -35.50 -33.17 -10.22
N VAL A 131 -36.77 -33.21 -9.81
CA VAL A 131 -37.20 -33.37 -8.42
C VAL A 131 -38.10 -34.57 -8.31
N THR A 132 -37.68 -35.59 -7.57
CA THR A 132 -38.34 -36.90 -7.51
C THR A 132 -38.53 -37.39 -6.07
N GLN A 133 -39.59 -38.16 -5.84
CA GLN A 133 -39.79 -38.89 -4.59
C GLN A 133 -38.89 -40.13 -4.57
N GLN A 134 -37.97 -40.20 -3.60
CA GLN A 134 -37.06 -41.36 -3.45
C GLN A 134 -37.59 -42.41 -2.49
N THR A 135 -38.14 -41.95 -1.37
CA THR A 135 -38.80 -42.84 -0.37
C THR A 135 -40.11 -42.19 0.06
N ALA A 136 -40.90 -42.84 0.92
CA ALA A 136 -42.17 -42.30 1.40
C ALA A 136 -42.03 -40.91 2.07
N THR A 137 -40.80 -40.51 2.54
CA THR A 137 -40.55 -39.28 3.29
C THR A 137 -39.26 -38.59 2.84
N THR A 138 -38.71 -38.90 1.67
CA THR A 138 -37.48 -38.25 1.17
C THR A 138 -37.64 -37.91 -0.31
N ILE A 139 -37.35 -36.68 -0.65
CA ILE A 139 -37.30 -36.15 -2.01
C ILE A 139 -35.86 -35.97 -2.43
N ARG A 140 -35.58 -36.23 -3.71
CA ARG A 140 -34.27 -35.93 -4.32
C ARG A 140 -34.40 -34.79 -5.32
N VAL A 141 -33.58 -33.77 -5.17
CA VAL A 141 -33.30 -32.78 -6.19
C VAL A 141 -32.03 -33.20 -6.91
N SER A 142 -32.09 -33.32 -8.24
CA SER A 142 -30.93 -33.63 -9.10
C SER A 142 -30.80 -32.57 -10.17
N VAL A 143 -29.60 -32.00 -10.30
CA VAL A 143 -29.31 -30.98 -11.31
C VAL A 143 -28.09 -31.42 -12.09
N THR A 144 -28.25 -31.58 -13.40
CA THR A 144 -27.17 -31.98 -14.30
C THR A 144 -26.71 -30.75 -15.08
N GLY A 145 -25.47 -30.37 -14.97
CA GLY A 145 -24.83 -29.33 -15.80
C GLY A 145 -24.44 -29.89 -17.17
N VAL A 146 -24.22 -29.00 -18.14
CA VAL A 146 -23.81 -29.37 -19.50
C VAL A 146 -22.36 -29.89 -19.51
N GLU A 147 -21.43 -29.21 -18.88
CA GLU A 147 -20.02 -29.59 -18.83
C GLU A 147 -19.57 -30.01 -17.41
N ASN A 148 -20.06 -29.34 -16.37
CA ASN A 148 -19.70 -29.59 -14.98
C ASN A 148 -20.93 -29.58 -14.06
N ALA A 149 -20.83 -30.20 -12.88
CA ALA A 149 -21.90 -30.09 -11.88
C ALA A 149 -22.06 -28.66 -11.37
N PRO A 150 -23.29 -28.11 -11.35
CA PRO A 150 -23.50 -26.76 -10.78
C PRO A 150 -23.23 -26.77 -9.27
N THR A 151 -22.85 -25.61 -8.74
CA THR A 151 -22.79 -25.40 -7.28
C THR A 151 -24.13 -24.91 -6.77
N ALA A 152 -24.52 -25.28 -5.54
CA ALA A 152 -25.77 -24.84 -4.95
C ALA A 152 -25.56 -24.24 -3.55
N ARG A 153 -26.21 -23.11 -3.30
CA ARG A 153 -26.49 -22.61 -1.94
C ARG A 153 -27.95 -22.90 -1.61
N VAL A 154 -28.21 -23.53 -0.48
CA VAL A 154 -29.55 -23.87 -0.05
C VAL A 154 -29.96 -22.98 1.09
N SER A 155 -31.08 -22.27 0.94
CA SER A 155 -31.70 -21.43 2.00
C SER A 155 -33.12 -21.93 2.26
N SER A 156 -33.53 -21.86 3.52
CA SER A 156 -34.87 -22.21 3.95
C SER A 156 -35.56 -21.01 4.55
N GLU A 157 -36.73 -20.70 4.04
CA GLU A 157 -37.64 -19.69 4.59
C GLU A 157 -38.90 -20.35 5.12
N SER A 158 -39.82 -19.60 5.74
CA SER A 158 -40.96 -20.18 6.46
C SER A 158 -41.94 -21.05 5.57
N ARG A 159 -41.89 -20.87 4.25
CA ARG A 159 -42.75 -21.57 3.29
C ARG A 159 -42.05 -21.97 2.00
N GLU A 160 -40.74 -21.89 1.97
CA GLU A 160 -39.95 -22.15 0.77
C GLU A 160 -38.60 -22.75 1.12
N LEU A 161 -38.13 -23.69 0.28
CA LEU A 161 -36.75 -24.14 0.28
C LEU A 161 -36.14 -23.80 -1.09
N THR A 162 -35.16 -22.94 -1.12
CA THR A 162 -34.57 -22.43 -2.34
C THR A 162 -33.16 -22.98 -2.55
N PHE A 163 -32.93 -23.62 -3.70
CA PHE A 163 -31.61 -23.98 -4.20
C PHE A 163 -31.18 -22.92 -5.20
N ARG A 164 -30.26 -22.03 -4.79
CA ARG A 164 -29.64 -21.10 -5.70
C ARG A 164 -28.48 -21.77 -6.40
N LEU A 165 -28.69 -22.10 -7.66
CA LEU A 165 -27.72 -22.75 -8.50
C LEU A 165 -26.91 -21.70 -9.24
N THR A 166 -25.60 -21.78 -9.11
CA THR A 166 -24.68 -21.11 -9.99
C THR A 166 -24.02 -22.17 -10.86
N SER A 167 -24.02 -21.94 -12.17
CA SER A 167 -23.22 -22.76 -13.06
C SER A 167 -21.77 -22.65 -12.63
N PRO A 168 -21.01 -23.72 -12.56
CA PRO A 168 -19.59 -23.63 -12.70
C PRO A 168 -19.30 -23.41 -14.19
N VAL A 169 -19.64 -22.30 -14.74
CA VAL A 169 -18.73 -21.64 -15.66
C VAL A 169 -17.44 -21.60 -14.88
N ALA A 170 -16.39 -22.25 -15.40
CA ALA A 170 -15.10 -22.31 -14.74
C ALA A 170 -14.90 -21.06 -13.92
N GLU A 171 -14.57 -21.19 -12.61
CA GLU A 171 -14.05 -20.09 -11.79
C GLU A 171 -12.68 -19.64 -12.36
N SER A 172 -12.70 -19.24 -13.60
CA SER A 172 -11.82 -18.32 -14.31
C SER A 172 -12.64 -17.14 -14.83
N GLY A 173 -13.87 -16.95 -14.39
CA GLY A 173 -14.55 -15.68 -14.34
C GLY A 173 -14.04 -15.01 -13.09
N GLU A 174 -13.03 -14.17 -13.22
CA GLU A 174 -12.78 -13.04 -12.36
C GLU A 174 -14.16 -12.45 -12.05
N GLU A 175 -14.68 -12.63 -10.80
CA GLU A 175 -15.59 -11.60 -10.27
C GLU A 175 -14.80 -10.33 -10.52
N GLU A 176 -15.28 -9.48 -11.41
CA GLU A 176 -14.62 -8.22 -11.71
C GLU A 176 -14.59 -7.49 -10.37
N GLU A 177 -13.43 -7.55 -9.72
CA GLU A 177 -13.22 -6.99 -8.40
C GLU A 177 -13.56 -5.51 -8.55
N VAL A 178 -14.71 -5.11 -8.03
CA VAL A 178 -15.18 -3.72 -8.15
C VAL A 178 -14.09 -2.85 -7.54
N ILE A 179 -13.29 -2.23 -8.40
CA ILE A 179 -12.19 -1.38 -7.96
C ILE A 179 -12.83 -0.24 -7.18
N VAL A 180 -12.48 -0.17 -5.90
CA VAL A 180 -12.95 0.86 -4.98
C VAL A 180 -11.76 1.71 -4.56
N THR A 181 -11.92 3.02 -4.52
CA THR A 181 -10.95 3.94 -3.94
C THR A 181 -11.48 4.60 -2.68
N THR A 182 -10.59 4.95 -1.79
CA THR A 182 -10.86 5.77 -0.59
C THR A 182 -10.15 7.12 -0.65
N ALA A 183 -9.80 7.57 -1.83
CA ALA A 183 -9.09 8.83 -2.10
C ALA A 183 -9.73 10.06 -1.42
N GLU A 184 -11.05 10.10 -1.30
CA GLU A 184 -11.80 11.17 -0.62
C GLU A 184 -12.29 10.73 0.78
N LYS A 185 -11.57 9.84 1.45
CA LYS A 185 -11.89 9.32 2.79
C LYS A 185 -13.24 8.60 2.88
N ARG A 186 -13.77 8.16 1.75
CA ARG A 186 -14.99 7.34 1.60
C ARG A 186 -14.84 6.37 0.42
N PRO A 187 -15.46 5.18 0.48
CA PRO A 187 -15.43 4.24 -0.64
C PRO A 187 -16.19 4.80 -1.86
N GLN A 188 -15.54 4.85 -3.02
CA GLN A 188 -16.10 5.36 -4.28
C GLN A 188 -15.52 4.58 -5.47
N ASN A 189 -16.21 4.60 -6.61
CA ASN A 189 -15.65 4.12 -7.86
C ASN A 189 -14.54 5.11 -8.32
N PRO A 190 -13.32 4.67 -8.67
CA PRO A 190 -12.26 5.55 -9.17
C PRO A 190 -12.66 6.41 -10.37
N GLN A 191 -13.60 5.93 -11.21
CA GLN A 191 -14.12 6.67 -12.37
C GLN A 191 -15.06 7.83 -11.97
N ASP A 192 -15.51 7.87 -10.70
CA ASP A 192 -16.40 8.92 -10.17
C ASP A 192 -15.66 9.96 -9.34
N VAL A 193 -14.35 9.84 -9.19
CA VAL A 193 -13.54 10.76 -8.37
C VAL A 193 -12.89 11.81 -9.27
N PRO A 194 -13.12 13.13 -9.05
CA PRO A 194 -12.57 14.20 -9.88
C PRO A 194 -11.12 14.54 -9.51
N ILE A 195 -10.23 13.54 -9.59
CA ILE A 195 -8.81 13.62 -9.31
C ILE A 195 -8.10 12.66 -10.27
N SER A 196 -6.91 13.02 -10.72
CA SER A 196 -5.99 12.08 -11.36
C SER A 196 -5.53 11.03 -10.35
N LEU A 197 -5.88 9.78 -10.59
CA LEU A 197 -5.76 8.69 -9.61
C LEU A 197 -5.41 7.38 -10.30
N THR A 198 -4.34 6.73 -9.85
CA THR A 198 -4.02 5.32 -10.19
C THR A 198 -4.43 4.44 -9.01
N THR A 199 -5.18 3.39 -9.27
CA THR A 199 -5.52 2.37 -8.26
C THR A 199 -5.03 1.02 -8.75
N LEU A 200 -4.16 0.39 -7.98
CA LEU A 200 -3.66 -0.96 -8.20
C LEU A 200 -4.34 -1.88 -7.21
N ASN A 201 -5.20 -2.78 -7.68
CA ASN A 201 -5.84 -3.77 -6.84
C ASN A 201 -4.91 -4.93 -6.51
N ARG A 202 -5.34 -5.83 -5.62
CA ARG A 202 -4.56 -6.97 -5.15
C ARG A 202 -4.00 -7.83 -6.29
N GLN A 203 -4.84 -8.13 -7.29
CA GLN A 203 -4.43 -8.96 -8.42
C GLN A 203 -3.35 -8.27 -9.25
N GLN A 204 -3.52 -6.99 -9.55
CA GLN A 204 -2.52 -6.19 -10.28
C GLN A 204 -1.20 -6.09 -9.51
N LEU A 205 -1.25 -5.87 -8.19
CA LEU A 205 -0.06 -5.86 -7.33
C LEU A 205 0.67 -7.20 -7.36
N THR A 206 -0.10 -8.31 -7.30
CA THR A 206 0.45 -9.67 -7.31
C THR A 206 1.05 -10.04 -8.67
N ASP A 207 0.35 -9.73 -9.76
CA ASP A 207 0.75 -10.07 -11.13
C ASP A 207 2.00 -9.29 -11.58
N ALA A 208 2.08 -8.01 -11.22
CA ALA A 208 3.22 -7.15 -11.49
C ALA A 208 4.37 -7.30 -10.47
N ASP A 209 4.21 -8.17 -9.44
CA ASP A 209 5.18 -8.37 -8.36
C ASP A 209 5.58 -7.08 -7.65
N VAL A 210 4.56 -6.24 -7.37
CA VAL A 210 4.75 -4.94 -6.68
C VAL A 210 5.08 -5.17 -5.22
N ASN A 211 6.31 -4.90 -4.83
CA ASN A 211 6.83 -5.11 -3.48
C ASN A 211 7.41 -3.84 -2.85
N SER A 212 7.51 -2.77 -3.62
CA SER A 212 8.09 -1.50 -3.20
C SER A 212 7.36 -0.30 -3.79
N VAL A 213 7.60 0.88 -3.24
CA VAL A 213 7.10 2.15 -3.79
C VAL A 213 7.63 2.41 -5.19
N ARG A 214 8.83 1.94 -5.50
CA ARG A 214 9.39 1.98 -6.84
C ARG A 214 8.51 1.24 -7.84
N ASP A 215 8.08 0.03 -7.49
CA ASP A 215 7.22 -0.76 -8.38
C ASP A 215 5.87 -0.07 -8.59
N VAL A 216 5.33 0.61 -7.56
CA VAL A 216 4.13 1.46 -7.70
C VAL A 216 4.41 2.63 -8.65
N ALA A 217 5.57 3.28 -8.55
CA ALA A 217 5.94 4.39 -9.43
C ALA A 217 6.03 3.95 -10.89
N THR A 218 6.55 2.75 -11.15
CA THR A 218 6.64 2.20 -12.52
C THR A 218 5.29 1.91 -13.15
N GLN A 219 4.22 1.79 -12.36
CA GLN A 219 2.85 1.60 -12.83
C GLN A 219 2.03 2.90 -12.87
N THR A 220 2.65 4.05 -12.51
CA THR A 220 1.94 5.32 -12.32
C THR A 220 2.57 6.43 -13.17
N PRO A 221 1.84 7.04 -14.13
CA PRO A 221 2.34 8.17 -14.90
C PRO A 221 2.74 9.36 -14.03
N ASN A 222 3.84 10.05 -14.40
CA ASN A 222 4.37 11.21 -13.67
C ASN A 222 4.70 10.96 -12.20
N PHE A 223 4.82 9.71 -11.78
CA PHE A 223 5.43 9.34 -10.53
C PHE A 223 6.79 8.74 -10.80
N PHE A 224 7.82 9.32 -10.23
CA PHE A 224 9.20 8.89 -10.40
C PHE A 224 9.87 8.70 -9.04
N THR A 225 10.68 7.68 -8.92
CA THR A 225 11.54 7.45 -7.78
C THR A 225 12.88 6.90 -8.22
N THR A 226 13.93 7.43 -7.65
CA THR A 226 15.28 6.89 -7.85
C THR A 226 15.49 5.83 -6.80
N VAL A 227 15.42 4.59 -7.13
CA VAL A 227 15.76 3.55 -6.18
C VAL A 227 16.88 2.69 -6.70
N GLY A 228 18.09 3.04 -6.40
CA GLY A 228 19.20 2.11 -6.28
C GLY A 228 19.47 1.87 -4.81
N ASP A 229 19.16 2.81 -3.96
CA ASP A 229 19.56 2.88 -2.58
C ASP A 229 18.45 3.44 -1.70
N ARG A 230 18.28 2.81 -0.57
CA ARG A 230 17.27 3.20 0.42
C ARG A 230 17.64 4.47 1.20
N SER A 231 18.90 4.87 1.22
CA SER A 231 19.36 6.08 1.90
C SER A 231 19.11 7.36 1.11
N PHE A 232 19.18 7.29 -0.23
CA PHE A 232 18.96 8.42 -1.15
C PHE A 232 17.74 8.17 -2.06
N ASN A 233 16.58 8.00 -1.47
CA ASN A 233 15.36 7.78 -2.19
C ASN A 233 14.69 9.11 -2.54
N PHE A 234 14.89 9.58 -3.76
CA PHE A 234 14.22 10.77 -4.28
C PHE A 234 12.91 10.38 -4.95
N GLN A 235 11.84 10.99 -4.53
CA GLN A 235 10.50 10.72 -5.05
C GLN A 235 9.85 12.00 -5.56
N THR A 236 9.29 11.95 -6.76
CA THR A 236 8.56 13.09 -7.34
C THR A 236 7.25 12.64 -7.96
N ILE A 237 6.20 13.41 -7.75
CA ILE A 237 4.96 13.35 -8.51
C ILE A 237 4.80 14.69 -9.24
N ARG A 238 4.63 14.64 -10.57
CA ARG A 238 4.55 15.84 -11.40
C ARG A 238 5.77 16.77 -11.29
N GLY A 239 6.94 16.17 -11.02
CA GLY A 239 8.20 16.87 -10.82
C GLY A 239 8.33 17.60 -9.49
N LEU A 240 7.36 17.51 -8.58
CA LEU A 240 7.46 18.02 -7.21
C LEU A 240 7.75 16.86 -6.28
N GLY A 241 8.72 17.02 -5.40
CA GLY A 241 9.12 15.87 -4.58
C GLY A 241 9.93 16.19 -3.36
N ASN A 242 10.48 15.11 -2.83
CA ASN A 242 11.33 15.09 -1.66
C ASN A 242 12.75 14.82 -2.11
N SER A 243 13.65 15.57 -1.60
CA SER A 243 15.06 15.47 -1.95
C SER A 243 15.96 15.10 -0.75
N ASN A 244 15.40 15.03 0.47
CA ASN A 244 16.20 14.79 1.66
C ASN A 244 15.30 14.51 2.88
N TYR A 245 15.80 13.74 3.86
CA TYR A 245 15.16 13.47 5.15
C TYR A 245 15.04 14.72 6.05
N LEU A 246 15.78 15.78 5.75
CA LEU A 246 15.76 17.06 6.47
C LEU A 246 14.62 17.96 6.02
N VAL A 247 14.18 17.78 4.77
CA VAL A 247 13.07 18.52 4.18
C VAL A 247 11.81 17.69 4.37
N ARG A 248 10.72 18.32 4.77
CA ARG A 248 9.43 17.64 4.85
C ARG A 248 9.01 17.11 3.48
N ASP A 249 8.27 16.03 3.49
CA ASP A 249 7.82 15.39 2.28
C ASP A 249 6.82 16.27 1.50
N ALA A 250 6.85 16.18 0.19
CA ALA A 250 5.85 16.75 -0.70
C ALA A 250 4.78 15.71 -1.09
N ILE A 251 5.08 14.43 -0.86
CA ILE A 251 4.23 13.28 -1.10
C ILE A 251 3.95 12.64 0.25
N SER A 252 2.68 12.53 0.62
CA SER A 252 2.29 11.86 1.86
C SER A 252 2.07 10.37 1.63
N PHE A 253 2.54 9.55 2.56
CA PHE A 253 2.28 8.13 2.63
C PHE A 253 1.28 7.82 3.74
N TYR A 254 0.30 6.97 3.41
CA TYR A 254 -0.65 6.44 4.38
C TYR A 254 -0.70 4.92 4.27
N LEU A 255 -0.72 4.26 5.42
CA LEU A 255 -1.04 2.84 5.53
C LEU A 255 -2.22 2.70 6.49
N ASP A 256 -3.37 2.21 5.98
CA ASP A 256 -4.61 2.05 6.75
C ASP A 256 -5.03 3.34 7.49
N ASP A 257 -5.02 4.48 6.79
CA ASP A 257 -5.29 5.83 7.32
C ASP A 257 -4.20 6.40 8.26
N VAL A 258 -3.11 5.68 8.55
CA VAL A 258 -2.01 6.16 9.39
C VAL A 258 -0.99 6.91 8.56
N PRO A 259 -0.67 8.19 8.88
CA PRO A 259 0.33 8.94 8.13
C PRO A 259 1.76 8.49 8.47
N TYR A 260 2.60 8.44 7.43
CA TYR A 260 4.04 8.24 7.50
C TYR A 260 4.71 9.51 6.98
N GLU A 261 5.43 10.21 7.82
CA GLU A 261 5.90 11.58 7.54
C GLU A 261 7.40 11.68 7.33
N ASN A 262 8.03 10.72 6.76
CA ASN A 262 9.41 10.80 6.35
C ASN A 262 9.64 9.79 5.24
N ILE A 263 10.38 10.18 4.22
CA ILE A 263 10.78 9.34 3.12
C ILE A 263 11.38 8.00 3.57
N HIS A 264 12.08 7.99 4.72
CA HIS A 264 12.68 6.79 5.30
C HIS A 264 11.73 5.97 6.17
N GLN A 265 10.54 6.47 6.48
CA GLN A 265 9.55 5.74 7.28
C GLN A 265 8.80 4.70 6.49
N PHE A 266 8.66 4.89 5.17
CA PHE A 266 8.02 3.93 4.27
C PHE A 266 9.09 3.17 3.49
N LEU A 267 9.49 2.03 4.02
CA LEU A 267 10.65 1.28 3.54
C LEU A 267 10.29 0.30 2.42
N PRO A 268 11.19 0.06 1.46
CA PRO A 268 11.05 -1.06 0.55
C PRO A 268 10.92 -2.38 1.33
N GLY A 269 9.96 -3.22 0.91
CA GLY A 269 9.64 -4.48 1.58
C GLY A 269 8.43 -4.42 2.50
N GLU A 270 7.83 -3.23 2.74
CA GLU A 270 6.59 -3.07 3.51
C GLU A 270 5.32 -3.28 2.67
N LEU A 271 5.44 -3.22 1.33
CA LEU A 271 4.31 -3.43 0.43
C LEU A 271 4.01 -4.93 0.26
N PHE A 272 3.56 -5.58 1.30
CA PHE A 272 3.12 -6.97 1.27
C PHE A 272 1.73 -7.11 1.86
N ASP A 273 1.00 -8.14 1.43
CA ASP A 273 -0.34 -8.48 1.91
C ASP A 273 -1.32 -7.31 1.83
N LEU A 274 -1.39 -6.70 0.65
CA LEU A 274 -2.19 -5.52 0.39
C LEU A 274 -3.51 -5.87 -0.29
N GLU A 275 -4.53 -5.08 0.03
CA GLU A 275 -5.79 -5.04 -0.70
C GLU A 275 -5.64 -4.20 -1.98
N ARG A 276 -5.01 -3.02 -1.84
CA ARG A 276 -4.75 -2.11 -2.95
C ARG A 276 -3.77 -1.00 -2.57
N VAL A 277 -3.25 -0.34 -3.59
CA VAL A 277 -2.51 0.91 -3.49
C VAL A 277 -3.19 1.96 -4.36
N GLU A 278 -3.36 3.15 -3.82
CA GLU A 278 -3.97 4.30 -4.49
C GLU A 278 -2.93 5.42 -4.57
N VAL A 279 -2.64 5.93 -5.78
CA VAL A 279 -1.75 7.08 -5.98
C VAL A 279 -2.57 8.26 -6.47
N LEU A 280 -2.78 9.24 -5.59
CA LEU A 280 -3.47 10.47 -5.86
C LEU A 280 -2.46 11.51 -6.31
N ARG A 281 -2.58 12.02 -7.52
CA ARG A 281 -1.67 13.02 -8.07
C ARG A 281 -2.22 14.43 -7.92
N GLY A 282 -1.34 15.38 -7.64
CA GLY A 282 -1.70 16.76 -7.33
C GLY A 282 -2.12 16.97 -5.86
N PRO A 283 -2.38 18.21 -5.46
CA PRO A 283 -2.56 18.57 -4.05
C PRO A 283 -3.79 17.93 -3.42
N GLN A 284 -3.58 17.27 -2.28
CA GLN A 284 -4.61 16.65 -1.45
C GLN A 284 -4.71 17.32 -0.06
N GLY A 285 -4.25 18.58 0.05
CA GLY A 285 -4.11 19.27 1.34
C GLY A 285 -5.40 19.39 2.14
N THR A 286 -6.56 19.46 1.51
CA THR A 286 -7.86 19.61 2.20
C THR A 286 -8.18 18.39 3.08
N LEU A 287 -8.01 17.17 2.60
CA LEU A 287 -8.37 15.95 3.34
C LEU A 287 -7.17 15.28 4.03
N TYR A 288 -5.98 15.45 3.46
CA TYR A 288 -4.76 14.79 3.95
C TYR A 288 -3.81 15.76 4.68
N GLY A 289 -4.01 17.07 4.50
CA GLY A 289 -3.25 18.09 5.20
C GLY A 289 -1.88 18.36 4.59
N ARG A 290 -0.94 18.72 5.45
CA ARG A 290 0.43 19.07 5.08
C ARG A 290 1.15 17.92 4.36
N SER A 291 2.21 18.26 3.65
CA SER A 291 3.07 17.29 2.95
C SER A 291 2.38 16.46 1.85
N SER A 292 1.16 16.87 1.43
CA SER A 292 0.40 16.25 0.35
C SER A 292 0.25 17.15 -0.88
N GLN A 293 1.22 18.01 -1.10
CA GLN A 293 1.15 19.02 -2.17
C GLN A 293 1.42 18.44 -3.56
N ALA A 294 2.30 17.43 -3.66
CA ALA A 294 2.55 16.74 -4.91
C ALA A 294 1.59 15.57 -5.12
N GLY A 295 1.16 14.92 -4.03
CA GLY A 295 0.25 13.79 -4.07
C GLY A 295 0.18 13.00 -2.77
N VAL A 296 -0.56 11.91 -2.82
CA VAL A 296 -0.70 10.95 -1.72
C VAL A 296 -0.56 9.54 -2.26
N ILE A 297 0.18 8.71 -1.56
CA ILE A 297 0.22 7.27 -1.75
C ILE A 297 -0.52 6.65 -0.57
N ASN A 298 -1.68 6.07 -0.85
CA ASN A 298 -2.56 5.48 0.15
C ASN A 298 -2.55 3.96 -0.01
N VAL A 299 -2.01 3.27 0.98
CA VAL A 299 -1.84 1.82 1.01
C VAL A 299 -2.87 1.21 1.93
N ILE A 300 -3.59 0.23 1.45
CA ILE A 300 -4.63 -0.47 2.20
C ILE A 300 -4.22 -1.93 2.36
N SER A 301 -4.09 -2.39 3.61
CA SER A 301 -3.79 -3.77 3.94
C SER A 301 -5.01 -4.67 3.82
N ARG A 302 -4.79 -5.97 3.62
CA ARG A 302 -5.88 -6.96 3.58
C ARG A 302 -6.53 -7.11 4.95
N PRO A 303 -7.87 -7.12 4.99
CA PRO A 303 -8.59 -7.38 6.24
C PRO A 303 -8.53 -8.87 6.63
N PRO A 304 -8.85 -9.20 7.90
CA PRO A 304 -9.12 -10.57 8.32
C PRO A 304 -10.23 -11.23 7.51
N THR A 305 -10.11 -12.53 7.27
CA THR A 305 -11.08 -13.37 6.57
C THR A 305 -12.05 -14.04 7.56
N ASN A 306 -13.19 -14.51 7.07
CA ASN A 306 -14.18 -15.27 7.87
C ASN A 306 -13.95 -16.80 7.80
N SER A 307 -12.97 -17.24 7.03
CA SER A 307 -12.56 -18.64 6.90
C SER A 307 -11.04 -18.72 6.93
N PRO A 308 -10.46 -19.84 7.38
CA PRO A 308 -9.03 -20.03 7.37
C PRO A 308 -8.43 -19.74 5.99
N GLU A 309 -7.40 -18.91 5.96
CA GLU A 309 -6.61 -18.63 4.78
C GLU A 309 -5.12 -18.60 5.17
N ILE A 310 -4.32 -19.39 4.49
CA ILE A 310 -2.87 -19.39 4.61
C ILE A 310 -2.28 -19.06 3.25
N GLN A 311 -1.42 -18.06 3.19
CA GLN A 311 -0.67 -17.75 1.97
C GLN A 311 0.81 -17.90 2.24
N ILE A 312 1.51 -18.55 1.32
CA ILE A 312 2.95 -18.75 1.37
C ILE A 312 3.52 -18.35 0.01
N ALA A 313 4.57 -17.55 0.01
CA ALA A 313 5.38 -17.34 -1.17
C ALA A 313 6.86 -17.48 -0.81
N GLY A 314 7.64 -18.00 -1.75
CA GLY A 314 9.09 -18.09 -1.63
C GLY A 314 9.74 -17.84 -2.98
N GLY A 315 10.88 -17.17 -3.00
CA GLY A 315 11.63 -16.86 -4.21
C GLY A 315 13.12 -16.94 -3.99
N TYR A 316 13.84 -17.32 -5.07
CA TYR A 316 15.28 -17.32 -5.11
C TYR A 316 15.78 -16.81 -6.47
N GLY A 317 16.79 -15.98 -6.46
CA GLY A 317 17.36 -15.38 -7.67
C GLY A 317 18.89 -15.22 -7.63
N ASN A 318 19.42 -14.65 -8.71
CA ASN A 318 20.82 -14.26 -8.73
C ASN A 318 21.12 -13.19 -7.67
N PHE A 319 22.39 -12.91 -7.39
CA PHE A 319 22.82 -12.10 -6.23
C PHE A 319 22.29 -12.66 -4.91
N ASN A 320 22.14 -13.99 -4.80
CA ASN A 320 21.64 -14.68 -3.63
C ASN A 320 20.31 -14.09 -3.10
N GLN A 321 19.48 -13.57 -4.03
CA GLN A 321 18.18 -12.99 -3.70
C GLN A 321 17.28 -14.06 -3.07
N ARG A 322 16.72 -13.75 -1.92
CA ARG A 322 15.82 -14.60 -1.14
C ARG A 322 14.58 -13.82 -0.76
N GLN A 323 13.43 -14.42 -1.00
CA GLN A 323 12.14 -13.85 -0.65
C GLN A 323 11.32 -14.92 0.07
N VAL A 324 10.72 -14.55 1.19
CA VAL A 324 9.76 -15.39 1.91
C VAL A 324 8.61 -14.51 2.37
N PHE A 325 7.40 -14.96 2.08
CA PHE A 325 6.20 -14.33 2.56
C PHE A 325 5.28 -15.38 3.18
N LEU A 326 4.68 -15.04 4.31
CA LEU A 326 3.67 -15.84 5.00
C LEU A 326 2.53 -14.95 5.45
N SER A 327 1.29 -15.39 5.24
CA SER A 327 0.11 -14.77 5.82
C SER A 327 -0.84 -15.84 6.35
N LEU A 328 -1.42 -15.57 7.51
CA LEU A 328 -2.41 -16.40 8.18
C LEU A 328 -3.59 -15.52 8.58
N SER A 329 -4.79 -15.91 8.20
CA SER A 329 -6.00 -15.19 8.52
C SER A 329 -7.15 -16.14 8.85
N ASP A 330 -7.98 -15.78 9.83
CA ASP A 330 -9.19 -16.50 10.17
C ASP A 330 -10.12 -15.66 11.06
N ALA A 331 -11.33 -16.18 11.29
CA ALA A 331 -12.26 -15.64 12.27
C ALA A 331 -12.19 -16.43 13.59
N ILE A 332 -11.82 -15.75 14.68
CA ILE A 332 -11.96 -16.30 16.04
C ILE A 332 -13.45 -16.50 16.36
N VAL A 333 -14.27 -15.51 15.96
CA VAL A 333 -15.73 -15.58 16.01
C VAL A 333 -16.24 -15.12 14.66
N LYS A 334 -16.87 -16.03 13.93
CA LYS A 334 -17.35 -15.78 12.57
C LYS A 334 -18.22 -14.52 12.53
N ASP A 335 -17.96 -13.67 11.52
CA ASP A 335 -18.58 -12.36 11.28
C ASP A 335 -18.42 -11.31 12.40
N LYS A 336 -17.66 -11.62 13.47
CA LYS A 336 -17.49 -10.71 14.61
C LYS A 336 -16.06 -10.39 14.99
N LEU A 337 -15.18 -11.38 15.03
CA LEU A 337 -13.82 -11.17 15.47
C LEU A 337 -12.89 -12.00 14.60
N GLY A 338 -12.11 -11.33 13.80
CA GLY A 338 -11.10 -11.94 12.94
C GLY A 338 -9.72 -11.40 13.19
N PHE A 339 -8.73 -12.15 12.75
CA PHE A 339 -7.33 -11.75 12.78
C PHE A 339 -6.65 -12.04 11.46
N ARG A 340 -5.60 -11.28 11.17
CA ARG A 340 -4.66 -11.52 10.08
C ARG A 340 -3.25 -11.21 10.54
N PHE A 341 -2.34 -12.16 10.38
CA PHE A 341 -0.92 -12.01 10.62
C PHE A 341 -0.15 -12.24 9.33
N SER A 342 0.76 -11.36 9.00
CA SER A 342 1.56 -11.47 7.80
C SER A 342 3.02 -11.14 8.11
N GLY A 343 3.95 -11.79 7.39
CA GLY A 343 5.37 -11.52 7.50
C GLY A 343 6.06 -11.62 6.14
N SER A 344 7.05 -10.77 5.92
CA SER A 344 7.87 -10.72 4.72
C SER A 344 9.34 -10.63 5.09
N TYR A 345 10.16 -11.47 4.47
CA TYR A 345 11.62 -11.42 4.51
C TYR A 345 12.14 -11.30 3.08
N ASN A 346 12.98 -10.30 2.84
CA ASN A 346 13.62 -10.10 1.55
C ASN A 346 15.09 -9.77 1.79
N ALA A 347 15.99 -10.50 1.11
CA ALA A 347 17.42 -10.24 1.21
C ALA A 347 18.09 -10.47 -0.15
N ARG A 348 19.18 -9.75 -0.41
CA ARG A 348 20.08 -9.97 -1.53
C ARG A 348 21.48 -9.48 -1.22
N ASP A 349 22.47 -10.07 -1.87
CA ASP A 349 23.82 -9.55 -1.88
C ASP A 349 23.90 -8.24 -2.67
N GLY A 350 24.96 -7.48 -2.51
CA GLY A 350 25.17 -6.23 -3.22
C GLY A 350 25.42 -6.43 -4.70
N PHE A 351 25.10 -5.41 -5.51
CA PHE A 351 25.45 -5.37 -6.93
C PHE A 351 26.87 -4.86 -7.16
N THR A 352 27.40 -4.10 -6.22
CA THR A 352 28.70 -3.45 -6.31
C THR A 352 29.71 -4.17 -5.42
N GLN A 353 30.86 -4.52 -6.02
CA GLN A 353 31.96 -5.11 -5.27
C GLN A 353 32.89 -4.01 -4.74
N ASN A 354 33.09 -3.95 -3.44
CA ASN A 354 34.15 -3.17 -2.85
C ASN A 354 35.47 -3.95 -2.97
N THR A 355 36.35 -3.47 -3.85
CA THR A 355 37.61 -4.17 -4.16
C THR A 355 38.69 -3.95 -3.12
N LEU A 356 38.58 -2.90 -2.29
CA LEU A 356 39.49 -2.64 -1.18
C LEU A 356 39.18 -3.52 0.02
N LEU A 357 37.91 -3.65 0.37
CA LEU A 357 37.47 -4.44 1.54
C LEU A 357 37.22 -5.91 1.19
N GLY A 358 37.06 -6.24 -0.10
CA GLY A 358 36.81 -7.60 -0.58
C GLY A 358 35.40 -8.11 -0.27
N GLU A 359 34.41 -7.20 -0.17
CA GLU A 359 33.02 -7.52 0.15
C GLU A 359 32.05 -6.89 -0.85
N ASP A 360 30.81 -7.42 -0.88
CA ASP A 360 29.74 -6.82 -1.67
C ASP A 360 29.11 -5.66 -0.89
N ALA A 361 29.18 -4.47 -1.47
CA ALA A 361 28.52 -3.29 -0.97
C ALA A 361 27.04 -3.25 -1.41
N ASN A 362 26.24 -2.37 -0.83
CA ASN A 362 24.79 -2.16 -1.07
C ASN A 362 23.94 -3.45 -0.98
N LYS A 363 24.29 -4.39 -0.12
CA LYS A 363 23.45 -5.53 0.24
C LYS A 363 22.14 -5.05 0.86
N GLN A 364 21.11 -5.87 0.76
CA GLN A 364 19.81 -5.60 1.35
C GLN A 364 19.34 -6.76 2.21
N ASP A 365 18.78 -6.44 3.37
CA ASP A 365 18.15 -7.41 4.29
C ASP A 365 16.97 -6.73 4.98
N SER A 366 15.77 -7.25 4.77
CA SER A 366 14.51 -6.68 5.27
C SER A 366 13.67 -7.75 5.93
N LEU A 367 13.16 -7.47 7.12
CA LEU A 367 12.20 -8.31 7.82
C LEU A 367 11.06 -7.45 8.36
N PHE A 368 9.83 -7.71 7.91
CA PHE A 368 8.62 -7.01 8.33
C PHE A 368 7.53 -7.96 8.77
N GLY A 369 6.72 -7.51 9.71
CA GLY A 369 5.53 -8.19 10.18
C GLY A 369 4.35 -7.24 10.36
N ARG A 370 3.16 -7.76 10.12
CA ARG A 370 1.89 -7.04 10.32
C ARG A 370 0.90 -7.91 11.05
N ALA A 371 0.18 -7.31 12.01
CA ALA A 371 -0.96 -7.89 12.68
C ALA A 371 -2.17 -6.99 12.51
N ASN A 372 -3.28 -7.54 12.10
CA ASN A 372 -4.57 -6.86 11.99
C ASN A 372 -5.61 -7.68 12.78
N ILE A 373 -6.27 -7.04 13.74
CA ILE A 373 -7.37 -7.63 14.51
C ILE A 373 -8.59 -6.74 14.25
N ARG A 374 -9.67 -7.35 13.79
CA ARG A 374 -10.93 -6.66 13.51
C ARG A 374 -12.06 -7.24 14.34
N TRP A 375 -12.74 -6.38 15.07
CA TRP A 375 -13.91 -6.70 15.87
C TRP A 375 -15.13 -5.93 15.37
N THR A 376 -16.19 -6.64 15.02
CA THR A 376 -17.48 -6.10 14.55
C THR A 376 -18.58 -6.54 15.53
N PRO A 377 -18.73 -5.85 16.68
CA PRO A 377 -19.72 -6.22 17.69
C PRO A 377 -21.17 -6.14 17.18
N SER A 378 -21.44 -5.24 16.26
CA SER A 378 -22.71 -5.13 15.53
C SER A 378 -22.44 -4.72 14.07
N LYS A 379 -23.49 -4.64 13.24
CA LYS A 379 -23.38 -4.23 11.83
C LYS A 379 -22.89 -2.78 11.66
N GLU A 380 -23.12 -1.96 12.66
CA GLU A 380 -22.77 -0.53 12.65
C GLU A 380 -21.35 -0.26 13.17
N TRP A 381 -20.81 -1.13 14.02
CA TRP A 381 -19.55 -0.88 14.68
C TRP A 381 -18.44 -1.78 14.16
N THR A 382 -17.32 -1.14 13.84
CA THR A 382 -16.06 -1.82 13.50
C THR A 382 -14.93 -1.23 14.34
N VAL A 383 -14.20 -2.08 15.04
CA VAL A 383 -12.98 -1.74 15.76
C VAL A 383 -11.83 -2.52 15.14
N SER A 384 -10.81 -1.83 14.64
CA SER A 384 -9.63 -2.45 14.05
C SER A 384 -8.39 -2.00 14.80
N PHE A 385 -7.58 -2.96 15.22
CA PHE A 385 -6.25 -2.73 15.74
C PHE A 385 -5.22 -3.25 14.74
N ASN A 386 -4.29 -2.38 14.33
CA ASN A 386 -3.19 -2.73 13.43
C ASN A 386 -1.86 -2.49 14.15
N ALA A 387 -0.94 -3.43 13.99
CA ALA A 387 0.44 -3.29 14.41
C ALA A 387 1.36 -3.70 13.25
N ASN A 388 2.27 -2.82 12.87
CA ASN A 388 3.29 -3.08 11.85
C ASN A 388 4.66 -2.89 12.50
N GLY A 389 5.60 -3.75 12.16
CA GLY A 389 6.96 -3.59 12.64
C GLY A 389 7.95 -4.31 11.75
N GLY A 390 9.16 -3.80 11.71
CA GLY A 390 10.21 -4.43 10.92
C GLY A 390 11.51 -3.65 10.96
N ARG A 391 12.45 -4.16 10.20
CA ARG A 391 13.78 -3.56 10.06
C ARG A 391 14.36 -3.83 8.70
N ASN A 392 15.22 -2.92 8.26
CA ASN A 392 16.20 -3.10 7.20
C ASN A 392 17.59 -3.01 7.82
N ASN A 393 18.47 -3.93 7.42
CA ASN A 393 19.91 -3.89 7.73
C ASN A 393 20.62 -3.93 6.37
N ASP A 394 20.83 -2.77 5.79
CA ASP A 394 21.37 -2.65 4.45
C ASP A 394 22.84 -2.24 4.47
N GLY A 395 23.55 -2.53 3.40
CA GLY A 395 24.83 -1.89 3.12
C GLY A 395 24.61 -0.44 2.72
N ASP A 396 25.70 0.32 2.68
CA ASP A 396 25.68 1.72 2.23
C ASP A 396 25.46 1.83 0.73
N ASN A 397 25.04 3.00 0.32
CA ASN A 397 25.03 3.41 -1.06
C ASN A 397 26.44 3.51 -1.62
N THR A 398 26.61 2.98 -2.82
CA THR A 398 27.89 3.05 -3.48
C THR A 398 27.89 4.19 -4.50
N PHE A 399 28.67 5.22 -4.23
CA PHE A 399 28.98 6.25 -5.21
C PHE A 399 30.37 5.99 -5.80
N VAL A 400 30.46 6.10 -7.12
CA VAL A 400 31.69 5.93 -7.86
C VAL A 400 31.86 7.07 -8.83
N PRO A 401 33.10 7.40 -9.25
CA PRO A 401 33.32 8.41 -10.28
C PRO A 401 32.53 8.10 -11.57
N ILE A 402 31.81 9.09 -12.10
CA ILE A 402 31.02 8.93 -13.34
C ILE A 402 31.88 8.47 -14.52
N SER A 403 33.16 8.86 -14.51
CA SER A 403 34.13 8.46 -15.54
C SER A 403 34.62 7.01 -15.40
N GLN A 404 34.25 6.30 -14.32
CA GLN A 404 34.72 4.96 -14.06
C GLN A 404 34.13 3.96 -15.07
N ARG A 405 34.98 3.11 -15.63
CA ARG A 405 34.58 2.14 -16.67
C ARG A 405 33.63 1.05 -16.18
N ASP A 406 33.84 0.55 -14.96
CA ASP A 406 33.00 -0.45 -14.33
C ASP A 406 32.29 0.18 -13.13
N PRO A 407 31.01 0.57 -13.26
CA PRO A 407 30.31 1.31 -12.23
C PRO A 407 29.91 0.45 -11.04
N PHE A 408 30.09 -0.87 -11.12
CA PHE A 408 29.78 -1.81 -10.06
C PHE A 408 31.03 -2.26 -9.26
N ARG A 409 32.02 -1.39 -9.22
CA ARG A 409 33.19 -1.54 -8.35
C ARG A 409 33.39 -0.29 -7.53
N SER A 410 33.56 -0.42 -6.23
CA SER A 410 33.93 0.67 -5.33
C SER A 410 35.25 0.37 -4.64
N GLU A 411 35.87 1.39 -4.12
CA GLU A 411 37.12 1.33 -3.34
C GLU A 411 37.00 2.10 -2.03
N SER A 412 35.79 2.22 -1.51
CA SER A 412 35.53 2.83 -0.19
C SER A 412 36.30 2.08 0.89
N ASN A 413 36.95 2.83 1.80
CA ASN A 413 37.70 2.25 2.91
C ASN A 413 36.84 1.88 4.13
N ILE A 414 35.56 2.25 4.11
CA ILE A 414 34.60 2.00 5.21
C ILE A 414 33.44 1.17 4.68
N PRO A 415 33.10 0.05 5.34
CA PRO A 415 31.85 -0.64 5.06
C PRO A 415 30.70 0.21 5.63
N GLY A 416 30.01 0.95 4.78
CA GLY A 416 28.86 1.71 5.20
C GLY A 416 27.68 0.82 5.58
N SER A 417 26.73 1.36 6.34
CA SER A 417 25.52 0.65 6.74
C SER A 417 24.33 1.58 6.85
N LEU A 418 23.16 1.08 6.52
CA LEU A 418 21.88 1.73 6.73
C LEU A 418 20.95 0.80 7.51
N ASP A 419 20.80 1.07 8.79
CA ASP A 419 19.89 0.34 9.67
C ASP A 419 18.65 1.18 9.93
N VAL A 420 17.49 0.69 9.50
CA VAL A 420 16.21 1.34 9.76
C VAL A 420 15.26 0.39 10.46
N SER A 421 14.67 0.82 11.55
CA SER A 421 13.62 0.08 12.24
C SER A 421 12.33 0.89 12.32
N LEU A 422 11.20 0.20 12.16
CA LEU A 422 9.87 0.78 12.20
C LEU A 422 9.01 0.02 13.19
N ASN A 423 8.16 0.75 13.91
CA ASN A 423 7.13 0.19 14.78
C ASN A 423 5.91 1.12 14.79
N THR A 424 4.80 0.66 14.24
CA THR A 424 3.54 1.42 14.14
C THR A 424 2.41 0.66 14.79
N GLN A 425 1.60 1.33 15.61
CA GLN A 425 0.35 0.83 16.14
C GLN A 425 -0.77 1.79 15.82
N SER A 426 -1.94 1.27 15.47
CA SER A 426 -3.13 2.09 15.29
C SER A 426 -4.39 1.41 15.81
N LEU A 427 -5.29 2.21 16.32
CA LEU A 427 -6.64 1.82 16.71
C LEU A 427 -7.63 2.66 15.89
N ARG A 428 -8.43 1.99 15.07
CA ARG A 428 -9.50 2.58 14.30
C ARG A 428 -10.84 2.11 14.86
N VAL A 429 -11.70 3.06 15.24
CA VAL A 429 -13.07 2.81 15.68
C VAL A 429 -14.00 3.49 14.70
N ALA A 430 -14.87 2.73 14.05
CA ALA A 430 -15.83 3.23 13.06
C ALA A 430 -17.25 2.86 13.45
N TYR A 431 -18.13 3.84 13.37
CA TYR A 431 -19.58 3.69 13.47
C TYR A 431 -20.21 4.06 12.14
N GLU A 432 -20.96 3.15 11.53
CA GLU A 432 -21.69 3.34 10.28
C GLU A 432 -23.20 3.26 10.57
N GLY A 433 -23.80 4.41 10.82
CA GLY A 433 -25.22 4.49 11.17
C GLY A 433 -26.08 5.00 10.01
N PRO A 434 -27.42 4.91 10.14
CA PRO A 434 -28.33 5.32 9.09
C PRO A 434 -28.34 6.85 8.86
N ALA A 435 -27.98 7.65 9.86
CA ALA A 435 -27.96 9.11 9.78
C ALA A 435 -26.56 9.69 9.62
N VAL A 436 -25.53 9.02 10.14
CA VAL A 436 -24.17 9.54 10.19
C VAL A 436 -23.17 8.41 10.34
N ASN A 437 -22.00 8.58 9.74
CA ASN A 437 -20.83 7.74 9.97
C ASN A 437 -19.80 8.50 10.79
N VAL A 438 -19.19 7.82 11.78
CA VAL A 438 -18.13 8.40 12.62
C VAL A 438 -16.93 7.49 12.57
N THR A 439 -15.74 8.06 12.37
CA THR A 439 -14.47 7.31 12.41
C THR A 439 -13.49 8.04 13.31
N SER A 440 -12.88 7.30 14.22
CA SER A 440 -11.77 7.78 15.06
C SER A 440 -10.55 6.91 14.81
N ILE A 441 -9.39 7.52 14.60
CA ILE A 441 -8.12 6.84 14.34
C ILE A 441 -7.07 7.43 15.24
N THR A 442 -6.53 6.62 16.12
CA THR A 442 -5.38 6.94 16.97
C THR A 442 -4.20 6.13 16.51
N ALA A 443 -3.07 6.75 16.26
CA ALA A 443 -1.88 6.04 15.81
C ALA A 443 -0.61 6.52 16.50
N ARG A 444 0.34 5.60 16.65
CA ARG A 444 1.71 5.86 17.05
C ARG A 444 2.64 5.22 16.04
N ASN A 445 3.58 6.01 15.54
CA ASN A 445 4.61 5.57 14.62
C ASN A 445 5.98 5.90 15.24
N GLN A 446 6.87 4.91 15.31
CA GLN A 446 8.26 5.09 15.73
C GLN A 446 9.17 4.58 14.64
N THR A 447 10.18 5.37 14.32
CA THR A 447 11.24 5.00 13.37
C THR A 447 12.58 5.32 13.99
N ASN A 448 13.55 4.47 13.80
CA ASN A 448 14.94 4.76 14.08
C ASN A 448 15.76 4.49 12.82
N LEU A 449 16.56 5.47 12.42
CA LEU A 449 17.52 5.35 11.34
C LEU A 449 18.92 5.50 11.95
N ASP A 450 19.81 4.55 11.67
CA ASP A 450 21.25 4.61 11.98
C ASP A 450 22.01 4.39 10.67
N TYR A 451 22.72 5.41 10.24
CA TYR A 451 23.40 5.44 8.95
C TYR A 451 24.87 5.79 9.14
N THR A 452 25.74 4.93 8.61
CA THR A 452 27.19 5.15 8.58
C THR A 452 27.64 5.10 7.13
N GLN A 453 28.37 6.09 6.68
CA GLN A 453 28.88 6.18 5.32
C GLN A 453 30.33 6.63 5.26
N ASP A 454 31.03 6.20 4.23
CA ASP A 454 32.22 6.83 3.70
C ASP A 454 31.79 8.12 2.99
N THR A 455 32.20 9.26 3.50
CA THR A 455 31.74 10.57 2.95
C THR A 455 32.59 11.04 1.78
N ASP A 456 33.80 10.57 1.67
CA ASP A 456 34.71 10.93 0.58
C ASP A 456 34.69 9.94 -0.58
N TYR A 457 34.16 8.71 -0.38
CA TYR A 457 34.04 7.61 -1.35
C TYR A 457 35.36 7.27 -2.02
N THR A 458 36.49 7.35 -1.29
CA THR A 458 37.84 7.05 -1.78
C THR A 458 38.48 5.92 -0.97
N PRO A 459 39.62 5.35 -1.46
CA PRO A 459 40.37 4.40 -0.64
C PRO A 459 41.11 5.03 0.55
N ASP A 460 41.22 6.35 0.58
CA ASP A 460 41.91 7.07 1.64
C ASP A 460 40.96 7.33 2.83
N ASP A 461 41.43 7.12 4.04
CA ASP A 461 40.64 7.39 5.26
C ASP A 461 40.60 8.89 5.56
N LEU A 462 39.74 9.62 4.88
CA LEU A 462 39.58 11.07 5.03
C LEU A 462 38.39 11.42 5.93
N LEU A 463 37.18 10.99 5.54
CA LEU A 463 35.93 11.44 6.13
C LEU A 463 34.96 10.28 6.35
N ARG A 464 34.43 10.17 7.55
CA ARG A 464 33.33 9.27 7.83
C ARG A 464 32.18 9.99 8.52
N SER A 465 30.96 9.70 8.10
CA SER A 465 29.76 10.29 8.71
C SER A 465 28.90 9.24 9.36
N ARG A 466 28.29 9.62 10.49
CA ARG A 466 27.26 8.82 11.15
C ARG A 466 26.07 9.69 11.49
N SER A 467 24.88 9.17 11.23
CA SER A 467 23.61 9.80 11.51
C SER A 467 22.72 8.85 12.30
N GLU A 468 22.22 9.26 13.47
CA GLU A 468 21.17 8.58 14.20
C GLU A 468 19.94 9.48 14.25
N ILE A 469 18.79 8.98 13.76
CA ILE A 469 17.57 9.78 13.61
C ILE A 469 16.36 9.03 14.18
N PRO A 470 16.22 8.94 15.51
CA PRO A 470 14.99 8.46 16.12
C PRO A 470 13.85 9.48 15.94
N SER A 471 12.69 8.97 15.54
CA SER A 471 11.47 9.76 15.35
C SER A 471 10.28 9.07 15.98
N THR A 472 9.41 9.83 16.62
CA THR A 472 8.13 9.34 17.14
C THR A 472 7.02 10.30 16.74
N ILE A 473 5.95 9.73 16.17
CA ILE A 473 4.74 10.47 15.78
C ILE A 473 3.55 9.89 16.52
N TRP A 474 2.75 10.75 17.15
CA TRP A 474 1.42 10.46 17.62
C TRP A 474 0.42 11.23 16.77
N SER A 475 -0.63 10.56 16.31
CA SER A 475 -1.71 11.21 15.56
C SER A 475 -3.08 10.76 16.04
N GLN A 476 -4.04 11.68 15.95
CA GLN A 476 -5.45 11.45 16.20
C GLN A 476 -6.26 12.13 15.11
N GLU A 477 -7.11 11.37 14.43
CA GLU A 477 -8.09 11.91 13.49
C GLU A 477 -9.49 11.48 13.90
N ILE A 478 -10.44 12.41 13.87
CA ILE A 478 -11.87 12.13 14.06
C ILE A 478 -12.61 12.69 12.85
N ARG A 479 -13.42 11.84 12.20
CA ARG A 479 -14.26 12.21 11.06
C ARG A 479 -15.71 11.91 11.34
N VAL A 480 -16.57 12.82 10.94
CA VAL A 480 -18.03 12.66 10.93
C VAL A 480 -18.50 12.96 9.51
N GLN A 481 -19.28 12.08 8.93
CA GLN A 481 -19.68 12.21 7.53
C GLN A 481 -21.11 11.72 7.29
N SER A 482 -21.72 12.18 6.20
CA SER A 482 -23.01 11.72 5.75
C SER A 482 -23.05 10.20 5.57
N PRO A 483 -24.20 9.54 5.76
CA PRO A 483 -24.32 8.10 5.57
C PRO A 483 -24.05 7.71 4.11
N LYS A 484 -23.75 6.42 3.87
CA LYS A 484 -23.49 5.87 2.52
C LYS A 484 -24.67 6.06 1.56
N SER A 485 -25.89 6.14 2.08
CA SER A 485 -27.13 6.36 1.31
C SER A 485 -27.36 7.81 0.87
N ALA A 486 -26.52 8.76 1.30
CA ALA A 486 -26.64 10.15 0.87
C ALA A 486 -26.17 10.30 -0.58
N GLU A 487 -27.08 10.67 -1.50
CA GLU A 487 -26.80 10.83 -2.93
C GLU A 487 -26.60 12.29 -3.33
N THR A 488 -27.60 13.14 -3.06
CA THR A 488 -27.66 14.53 -3.55
C THR A 488 -26.79 15.49 -2.76
N PHE A 489 -26.64 15.25 -1.45
CA PHE A 489 -25.87 16.09 -0.54
C PHE A 489 -25.01 15.22 0.35
N ARG A 490 -23.73 15.23 0.09
CA ARG A 490 -22.74 14.49 0.87
C ARG A 490 -21.82 15.46 1.58
N TRP A 491 -21.46 15.16 2.81
CA TRP A 491 -20.58 16.01 3.59
C TRP A 491 -19.66 15.18 4.46
N LEU A 492 -18.52 15.75 4.78
CA LEU A 492 -17.52 15.23 5.71
C LEU A 492 -16.95 16.39 6.51
N PHE A 493 -16.81 16.22 7.82
CA PHE A 493 -16.08 17.13 8.70
C PHE A 493 -15.13 16.31 9.57
N GLY A 494 -13.98 16.88 9.89
CA GLY A 494 -13.00 16.22 10.74
C GLY A 494 -12.11 17.15 11.51
N GLY A 495 -11.50 16.59 12.55
CA GLY A 495 -10.46 17.20 13.36
C GLY A 495 -9.21 16.31 13.33
N TYR A 496 -8.05 16.92 13.33
CA TYR A 496 -6.76 16.25 13.31
C TYR A 496 -5.80 16.88 14.31
N TYR A 497 -5.08 16.00 15.00
CA TYR A 497 -3.98 16.35 15.89
C TYR A 497 -2.76 15.49 15.58
N GLN A 498 -1.58 16.07 15.64
CA GLN A 498 -0.33 15.33 15.55
C GLN A 498 0.73 15.98 16.43
N SER A 499 1.50 15.13 17.08
CA SER A 499 2.74 15.49 17.79
C SER A 499 3.87 14.62 17.22
N ARG A 500 4.98 15.23 16.84
CA ARG A 500 6.17 14.57 16.31
C ARG A 500 7.40 15.06 17.03
N SER A 501 8.25 14.12 17.46
CA SER A 501 9.58 14.40 17.98
C SER A 501 10.62 13.72 17.09
N ILE A 502 11.64 14.44 16.68
CA ILE A 502 12.77 13.94 15.90
C ILE A 502 14.04 14.39 16.57
N ASP A 503 14.94 13.45 16.84
CA ASP A 503 16.30 13.76 17.22
C ASP A 503 17.23 13.55 16.00
N LEU A 504 18.13 14.49 15.75
CA LEU A 504 19.18 14.39 14.76
C LEU A 504 20.51 14.36 15.51
N LEU A 505 21.15 13.20 15.51
CA LEU A 505 22.48 13.02 16.08
C LEU A 505 23.43 12.77 14.92
N LEU A 506 24.06 13.82 14.43
CA LEU A 506 24.93 13.81 13.27
C LEU A 506 26.38 13.99 13.71
N SER A 507 27.28 13.19 13.14
CA SER A 507 28.72 13.37 13.36
C SER A 507 29.50 13.13 12.08
N THR A 508 30.52 13.95 11.82
CA THR A 508 31.50 13.75 10.77
C THR A 508 32.88 13.74 11.38
N GLU A 509 33.60 12.66 11.21
CA GLU A 509 34.98 12.50 11.65
C GLU A 509 35.92 12.91 10.52
N TYR A 510 36.82 13.79 10.83
CA TYR A 510 37.91 14.28 9.99
C TYR A 510 39.20 13.61 10.49
N THR A 511 39.80 12.75 9.69
CA THR A 511 41.03 12.06 10.06
C THR A 511 42.25 12.96 9.93
N PRO A 512 43.46 12.57 10.40
CA PRO A 512 44.64 13.36 10.18
C PRO A 512 45.00 13.64 8.70
N LEU A 513 44.54 12.79 7.76
CA LEU A 513 44.80 13.00 6.33
C LEU A 513 44.06 14.20 5.78
N THR A 514 42.97 14.64 6.39
CA THR A 514 42.22 15.85 5.96
C THR A 514 43.00 17.15 6.14
N LEU A 515 44.05 17.17 6.98
CA LEU A 515 44.94 18.36 7.10
C LEU A 515 45.55 18.75 5.76
N ALA A 516 45.86 17.80 4.89
CA ALA A 516 46.38 18.04 3.54
C ALA A 516 45.38 18.79 2.65
N LEU A 517 44.10 18.69 2.94
CA LEU A 517 42.99 19.35 2.24
C LEU A 517 42.57 20.69 2.92
N GLY A 518 43.23 21.05 4.01
CA GLY A 518 42.95 22.29 4.77
C GLY A 518 41.82 22.16 5.79
N PHE A 519 41.38 20.94 6.13
CA PHE A 519 40.41 20.71 7.20
C PHE A 519 41.08 20.30 8.51
N PRO A 520 40.52 20.66 9.67
CA PRO A 520 41.07 20.25 10.97
C PRO A 520 40.84 18.77 11.20
N THR A 521 41.66 18.13 12.00
CA THR A 521 41.45 16.76 12.49
C THR A 521 40.50 16.80 13.70
N GLY A 522 39.50 15.93 13.73
CA GLY A 522 38.56 15.85 14.85
C GLY A 522 37.16 15.42 14.45
N ILE A 523 36.20 15.61 15.33
CA ILE A 523 34.80 15.23 15.12
C ILE A 523 33.91 16.47 15.17
N ASP A 524 33.26 16.76 14.06
CA ASP A 524 32.14 17.70 14.03
C ASP A 524 30.87 17.00 14.43
N ARG A 525 30.11 17.58 15.37
CA ARG A 525 28.90 16.98 15.92
C ARG A 525 27.76 17.99 15.96
N THR A 526 26.60 17.54 15.50
CA THR A 526 25.32 18.25 15.63
C THR A 526 24.31 17.41 16.38
N ASP A 527 23.86 17.90 17.52
CA ASP A 527 22.73 17.36 18.27
C ASP A 527 21.55 18.33 18.10
N ALA A 528 20.50 17.90 17.40
CA ALA A 528 19.32 18.73 17.17
C ALA A 528 18.05 17.95 17.50
N ARG A 529 17.10 18.60 18.15
CA ARG A 529 15.78 18.04 18.45
C ARG A 529 14.70 18.95 17.91
N TYR A 530 13.82 18.39 17.10
CA TYR A 530 12.59 19.02 16.64
C TYR A 530 11.39 18.45 17.39
N ASN A 531 10.58 19.34 17.98
CA ASN A 531 9.26 19.02 18.51
C ASN A 531 8.22 19.76 17.68
N GLN A 532 7.37 19.01 17.02
CA GLN A 532 6.41 19.54 16.05
C GLN A 532 5.00 19.18 16.48
N THR A 533 4.11 20.17 16.51
CA THR A 533 2.70 19.98 16.84
C THR A 533 1.85 20.56 15.73
N THR A 534 0.80 19.84 15.35
CA THR A 534 -0.16 20.27 14.32
C THR A 534 -1.58 20.05 14.81
N TYR A 535 -2.42 21.03 14.59
CA TYR A 535 -3.87 20.95 14.76
C TYR A 535 -4.55 21.33 13.46
N ALA A 536 -5.62 20.63 13.10
CA ALA A 536 -6.42 21.02 11.96
C ALA A 536 -7.90 20.70 12.16
N VAL A 537 -8.73 21.50 11.50
CA VAL A 537 -10.13 21.22 11.24
C VAL A 537 -10.36 21.26 9.74
N PHE A 538 -11.15 20.33 9.22
CA PHE A 538 -11.38 20.22 7.79
C PHE A 538 -12.78 19.74 7.48
N GLY A 539 -13.24 20.03 6.27
CA GLY A 539 -14.51 19.54 5.78
C GLY A 539 -14.60 19.61 4.27
N GLN A 540 -15.50 18.82 3.73
CA GLN A 540 -15.84 18.78 2.32
C GLN A 540 -17.34 18.58 2.17
N ILE A 541 -17.92 19.25 1.20
CA ILE A 541 -19.32 19.13 0.82
C ILE A 541 -19.37 18.84 -0.68
N ASP A 542 -20.14 17.82 -1.04
CA ASP A 542 -20.49 17.52 -2.44
C ASP A 542 -21.98 17.71 -2.62
N VAL A 543 -22.35 18.52 -3.60
CA VAL A 543 -23.75 18.80 -3.96
C VAL A 543 -23.99 18.33 -5.38
N GLN A 544 -25.07 17.58 -5.59
CA GLN A 544 -25.48 17.10 -6.90
C GLN A 544 -26.81 17.80 -7.32
N PRO A 545 -26.76 19.02 -7.90
CA PRO A 545 -27.95 19.76 -8.27
C PRO A 545 -28.79 19.04 -9.32
N ILE A 546 -28.13 18.31 -10.20
CA ILE A 546 -28.75 17.41 -11.20
C ILE A 546 -27.90 16.13 -11.27
N LYS A 547 -28.48 15.01 -11.70
CA LYS A 547 -27.78 13.70 -11.74
C LYS A 547 -26.45 13.71 -12.49
N ALA A 548 -26.30 14.60 -13.47
CA ALA A 548 -25.10 14.70 -14.28
C ALA A 548 -24.00 15.59 -13.66
N LEU A 549 -24.33 16.50 -12.72
CA LEU A 549 -23.42 17.52 -12.22
C LEU A 549 -23.19 17.36 -10.72
N THR A 550 -21.92 17.20 -10.33
CA THR A 550 -21.50 17.27 -8.93
C THR A 550 -20.56 18.45 -8.72
N LEU A 551 -20.83 19.24 -7.68
CA LEU A 551 -20.01 20.35 -7.23
C LEU A 551 -19.39 19.97 -5.88
N THR A 552 -18.08 20.08 -5.79
CA THR A 552 -17.33 19.81 -4.55
C THR A 552 -16.71 21.09 -4.04
N ALA A 553 -16.86 21.37 -2.76
CA ALA A 553 -16.15 22.42 -2.04
C ALA A 553 -15.57 21.85 -0.75
N GLY A 554 -14.28 21.99 -0.57
CA GLY A 554 -13.55 21.54 0.61
C GLY A 554 -12.69 22.64 1.20
N LEU A 555 -12.48 22.59 2.50
CA LEU A 555 -11.66 23.54 3.24
C LEU A 555 -10.99 22.86 4.41
N ARG A 556 -9.69 23.16 4.63
CA ARG A 556 -8.95 22.83 5.83
C ARG A 556 -8.28 24.07 6.38
N TYR A 557 -8.41 24.26 7.66
CA TYR A 557 -7.59 25.19 8.43
C TYR A 557 -6.62 24.38 9.28
N GLU A 558 -5.34 24.66 9.16
CA GLU A 558 -4.29 23.95 9.87
C GLU A 558 -3.33 24.92 10.51
N THR A 559 -2.95 24.68 11.77
CA THR A 559 -1.90 25.39 12.49
C THR A 559 -0.78 24.43 12.80
N PHE A 560 0.44 24.92 12.78
CA PHE A 560 1.62 24.15 13.17
C PHE A 560 2.55 24.97 14.06
N ARG A 561 3.27 24.26 14.91
CA ARG A 561 4.38 24.79 15.70
C ARG A 561 5.54 23.83 15.59
N ASP A 562 6.71 24.35 15.23
CA ASP A 562 7.96 23.62 15.11
C ASP A 562 8.99 24.27 16.04
N GLU A 563 9.50 23.51 17.00
CA GLU A 563 10.46 23.96 18.01
C GLU A 563 11.76 23.20 17.82
N LEU A 564 12.86 23.95 17.60
CA LEU A 564 14.21 23.43 17.43
C LEU A 564 15.06 23.73 18.65
N ASN A 565 15.65 22.68 19.20
CA ASN A 565 16.79 22.78 20.13
C ASN A 565 18.01 22.19 19.44
N ARG A 566 19.14 22.92 19.42
CA ARG A 566 20.35 22.49 18.71
C ARG A 566 21.60 22.85 19.47
N ARG A 567 22.59 21.93 19.47
CA ARG A 567 23.95 22.13 19.88
C ARG A 567 24.90 21.63 18.81
N THR A 568 25.90 22.40 18.44
CA THR A 568 26.97 21.99 17.55
C THR A 568 28.30 22.12 18.27
N SER A 569 29.20 21.15 18.05
CA SER A 569 30.55 21.17 18.67
C SER A 569 31.55 20.51 17.72
N PHE A 570 32.78 20.90 17.85
CA PHE A 570 33.94 20.25 17.25
C PHE A 570 34.83 19.69 18.34
N THR A 571 35.18 18.45 18.28
CA THR A 571 36.08 17.78 19.21
C THR A 571 37.45 17.58 18.56
N ASP A 572 38.42 18.46 18.94
CA ASP A 572 39.81 18.33 18.54
C ASP A 572 40.49 17.27 19.43
N PRO A 573 41.31 16.34 18.86
CA PRO A 573 41.99 15.28 19.63
C PRO A 573 42.90 15.80 20.76
N VAL A 574 43.41 17.03 20.64
CA VAL A 574 44.35 17.64 21.59
C VAL A 574 43.67 18.67 22.49
N LEU A 575 42.86 19.54 21.90
CA LEU A 575 42.20 20.65 22.60
C LEU A 575 40.89 20.28 23.26
N GLY A 576 40.31 19.14 22.91
CA GLY A 576 39.02 18.69 23.40
C GLY A 576 37.82 19.33 22.68
N GLU A 577 36.63 19.15 23.23
CA GLU A 577 35.37 19.59 22.64
C GLU A 577 35.19 21.11 22.82
N THR A 578 34.90 21.79 21.72
CA THR A 578 34.56 23.21 21.67
C THR A 578 33.25 23.45 20.93
N PRO A 579 32.34 24.32 21.42
CA PRO A 579 31.12 24.66 20.66
C PRO A 579 31.48 25.40 19.37
N THR A 580 30.87 24.99 18.24
CA THR A 580 31.08 25.62 16.93
C THR A 580 30.05 26.73 16.65
N SER A 581 28.94 26.71 17.39
CA SER A 581 27.94 27.79 17.31
C SER A 581 27.28 28.01 18.68
N GLN A 582 26.57 29.14 18.81
CA GLN A 582 25.70 29.36 19.97
C GLN A 582 24.58 28.34 19.97
N PRO A 583 24.28 27.66 21.08
CA PRO A 583 23.16 26.78 21.20
C PRO A 583 21.84 27.47 20.86
N LEU A 584 21.01 26.82 20.08
CA LEU A 584 19.62 27.24 19.92
C LEU A 584 18.78 26.53 21.00
N ASN A 585 18.08 27.32 21.79
CA ASN A 585 17.16 26.76 22.80
C ASN A 585 15.76 27.27 22.51
N ASN A 586 14.82 26.33 22.27
CA ASN A 586 13.42 26.62 22.00
C ASN A 586 13.21 27.63 20.87
N SER A 587 13.99 27.50 19.78
CA SER A 587 13.77 28.29 18.56
C SER A 587 12.47 27.86 17.92
N VAL A 588 11.51 28.76 17.78
CA VAL A 588 10.14 28.42 17.33
C VAL A 588 9.85 28.97 15.94
N THR A 589 9.29 28.12 15.10
CA THR A 589 8.62 28.51 13.86
C THR A 589 7.19 28.02 13.94
N ASP A 590 6.24 28.91 13.78
CA ASP A 590 4.81 28.58 13.77
C ASP A 590 4.12 29.24 12.58
N GLY A 591 2.89 28.85 12.35
CA GLY A 591 2.07 29.39 11.29
C GLY A 591 0.74 28.69 11.15
N ASP A 592 -0.07 29.28 10.29
CA ASP A 592 -1.36 28.74 9.93
C ASP A 592 -1.58 28.80 8.41
N ILE A 593 -2.47 27.97 7.93
CA ILE A 593 -2.77 27.87 6.51
C ILE A 593 -4.23 27.48 6.28
N LEU A 594 -4.78 28.07 5.23
CA LEU A 594 -6.08 27.69 4.70
C LEU A 594 -5.90 26.94 3.36
N LEU A 595 -6.48 25.74 3.26
CA LEU A 595 -6.32 24.83 2.12
C LEU A 595 -7.68 24.56 1.48
N PRO A 596 -8.16 25.47 0.61
CA PRO A 596 -9.38 25.25 -0.15
C PRO A 596 -9.16 24.26 -1.30
N ARG A 597 -10.25 23.55 -1.64
CA ARG A 597 -10.41 22.73 -2.84
C ARG A 597 -11.77 22.99 -3.45
N PHE A 598 -11.82 23.14 -4.76
CA PHE A 598 -13.03 23.20 -5.53
C PHE A 598 -12.94 22.22 -6.69
N ALA A 599 -14.00 21.46 -6.93
CA ALA A 599 -14.09 20.62 -8.10
C ALA A 599 -15.49 20.65 -8.70
N LEU A 600 -15.54 20.54 -10.01
CA LEU A 600 -16.76 20.40 -10.82
C LEU A 600 -16.61 19.11 -11.62
N GLN A 601 -17.57 18.24 -11.51
CA GLN A 601 -17.63 16.98 -12.24
C GLN A 601 -18.94 16.96 -13.04
N TYR A 602 -18.83 16.66 -14.34
CA TYR A 602 -19.98 16.54 -15.22
C TYR A 602 -19.96 15.21 -15.97
N ARG A 603 -20.99 14.42 -15.81
CA ARG A 603 -21.17 13.14 -16.48
C ARG A 603 -21.85 13.36 -17.84
N LEU A 604 -21.03 13.33 -18.90
CA LEU A 604 -21.50 13.50 -20.28
C LEU A 604 -22.37 12.33 -20.75
N SER A 605 -22.05 11.14 -20.30
CA SER A 605 -22.78 9.89 -20.54
C SER A 605 -22.54 8.92 -19.38
N PRO A 606 -23.24 7.78 -19.28
CA PRO A 606 -22.93 6.77 -18.27
C PRO A 606 -21.46 6.35 -18.24
N ASN A 607 -20.80 6.41 -19.39
CA ASN A 607 -19.44 5.92 -19.59
C ASN A 607 -18.37 7.02 -19.60
N VAL A 608 -18.74 8.31 -19.57
CA VAL A 608 -17.79 9.43 -19.70
C VAL A 608 -18.07 10.51 -18.68
N MET A 609 -17.09 10.83 -17.87
CA MET A 609 -17.06 11.92 -16.91
C MET A 609 -15.94 12.88 -17.25
N ILE A 610 -16.24 14.18 -17.28
CA ILE A 610 -15.25 15.26 -17.33
C ILE A 610 -15.24 16.01 -16.01
N TYR A 611 -14.09 16.54 -15.65
CA TYR A 611 -13.96 17.33 -14.42
C TYR A 611 -12.96 18.46 -14.58
N GLY A 612 -13.10 19.45 -13.70
CA GLY A 612 -12.12 20.50 -13.46
C GLY A 612 -11.97 20.71 -11.96
N SER A 613 -10.75 20.97 -11.51
CA SER A 613 -10.48 21.23 -10.10
C SER A 613 -9.44 22.34 -9.91
N ALA A 614 -9.57 23.03 -8.77
CA ALA A 614 -8.57 23.96 -8.24
C ALA A 614 -8.32 23.61 -6.79
N SER A 615 -7.08 23.34 -6.41
CA SER A 615 -6.72 22.94 -5.07
C SER A 615 -5.45 23.61 -4.58
N ARG A 616 -5.39 23.88 -3.28
CA ARG A 616 -4.22 24.42 -2.62
C ARG A 616 -3.52 23.34 -1.83
N GLY A 617 -2.19 23.26 -2.01
CA GLY A 617 -1.29 22.43 -1.22
C GLY A 617 -0.26 23.28 -0.50
N TYR A 618 0.36 22.69 0.52
CA TYR A 618 1.47 23.35 1.19
C TYR A 618 2.42 22.34 1.86
N LYS A 619 3.63 22.80 2.13
CA LYS A 619 4.61 22.15 2.98
C LYS A 619 5.02 23.14 4.07
N PRO A 620 4.98 22.77 5.37
CA PRO A 620 5.29 23.68 6.45
C PRO A 620 6.68 24.29 6.35
N GLY A 621 6.84 25.48 6.91
CA GLY A 621 8.15 26.03 7.18
C GLY A 621 8.88 25.20 8.23
N THR A 622 10.20 25.35 8.27
CA THR A 622 11.08 24.67 9.22
C THR A 622 12.30 25.54 9.52
N GLN A 623 13.28 24.97 10.18
CA GLN A 623 14.52 25.65 10.50
C GLN A 623 15.71 24.84 10.01
N ASN A 624 16.73 25.50 9.48
CA ASN A 624 17.99 24.88 9.09
C ASN A 624 18.82 24.53 10.34
N TYR A 625 18.88 23.27 10.74
CA TYR A 625 19.66 22.86 11.92
C TYR A 625 21.17 23.12 11.74
N SER A 626 21.68 23.12 10.50
CA SER A 626 23.09 23.37 10.20
C SER A 626 23.45 24.87 10.12
N SER A 627 22.44 25.75 9.97
CA SER A 627 22.73 27.19 9.84
C SER A 627 23.12 27.86 11.16
N THR A 628 24.21 28.58 11.14
CA THR A 628 24.63 29.48 12.23
C THR A 628 24.20 30.94 11.99
N ASP A 629 23.77 31.25 10.76
CA ASP A 629 23.30 32.58 10.35
C ASP A 629 21.79 32.73 10.58
N PRO A 630 21.34 33.71 11.41
CA PRO A 630 19.92 33.97 11.63
C PRO A 630 19.12 34.24 10.34
N THR A 631 19.76 34.73 9.29
CA THR A 631 19.07 35.05 8.01
C THR A 631 18.74 33.82 7.19
N THR A 632 19.49 32.75 7.35
CA THR A 632 19.28 31.46 6.67
C THR A 632 18.70 30.38 7.58
N LEU A 633 18.51 30.70 8.88
CA LEU A 633 17.94 29.74 9.84
C LEU A 633 16.48 29.39 9.51
N LEU A 634 15.66 30.37 9.14
CA LEU A 634 14.23 30.15 8.91
C LEU A 634 13.97 29.81 7.45
N VAL A 635 13.26 28.71 7.25
CA VAL A 635 12.78 28.23 5.94
C VAL A 635 11.30 28.50 5.82
N ARG A 636 10.90 29.29 4.82
CA ARG A 636 9.49 29.64 4.61
C ARG A 636 8.66 28.45 4.15
N PRO A 637 7.35 28.41 4.52
CA PRO A 637 6.44 27.37 4.03
C PRO A 637 6.29 27.46 2.51
N GLU A 638 6.33 26.31 1.84
CA GLU A 638 5.90 26.21 0.44
C GLU A 638 4.38 26.32 0.34
N ARG A 639 3.92 27.00 -0.69
CA ARG A 639 2.50 27.15 -1.00
C ARG A 639 2.31 26.97 -2.48
N LEU A 640 1.33 26.15 -2.84
CA LEU A 640 1.03 25.95 -4.25
C LEU A 640 -0.47 26.04 -4.54
N TRP A 641 -0.79 26.56 -5.72
CA TRP A 641 -2.08 26.36 -6.38
C TRP A 641 -1.92 25.45 -7.57
N SER A 642 -2.80 24.45 -7.66
CA SER A 642 -2.86 23.54 -8.79
C SER A 642 -4.26 23.59 -9.42
N TYR A 643 -4.26 23.62 -10.75
CA TYR A 643 -5.45 23.56 -11.58
C TYR A 643 -5.35 22.31 -12.45
N GLU A 644 -6.43 21.57 -12.53
CA GLU A 644 -6.51 20.33 -13.28
C GLU A 644 -7.82 20.24 -14.05
N VAL A 645 -7.75 19.77 -15.30
CA VAL A 645 -8.90 19.39 -16.11
C VAL A 645 -8.66 17.96 -16.59
N GLY A 646 -9.67 17.12 -16.49
CA GLY A 646 -9.55 15.73 -16.90
C GLY A 646 -10.83 15.13 -17.44
N ALA A 647 -10.65 13.96 -18.04
CA ALA A 647 -11.73 13.11 -18.51
C ALA A 647 -11.47 11.67 -18.06
N LYS A 648 -12.50 11.00 -17.60
CA LYS A 648 -12.47 9.58 -17.25
C LYS A 648 -13.54 8.84 -18.00
N SER A 649 -13.19 7.70 -18.56
CA SER A 649 -14.15 6.92 -19.35
C SER A 649 -13.98 5.42 -19.11
N ALA A 650 -15.11 4.71 -19.13
CA ALA A 650 -15.17 3.26 -19.00
C ALA A 650 -16.21 2.71 -19.98
N TRP A 651 -15.80 1.74 -20.79
CA TRP A 651 -16.56 1.21 -21.91
C TRP A 651 -16.60 -0.32 -21.84
N PHE A 652 -17.64 -0.93 -22.45
CA PHE A 652 -17.77 -2.39 -22.57
C PHE A 652 -17.70 -3.09 -21.19
N ASP A 653 -18.51 -2.61 -20.23
CA ASP A 653 -18.52 -3.12 -18.86
C ASP A 653 -17.13 -3.06 -18.18
N ASN A 654 -16.47 -1.91 -18.26
CA ASN A 654 -15.12 -1.62 -17.75
C ASN A 654 -13.97 -2.37 -18.45
N ARG A 655 -14.24 -3.11 -19.53
CA ARG A 655 -13.17 -3.79 -20.28
C ARG A 655 -12.22 -2.82 -21.00
N LEU A 656 -12.58 -1.58 -21.16
CA LEU A 656 -11.71 -0.51 -21.64
C LEU A 656 -11.91 0.71 -20.76
N THR A 657 -10.86 1.15 -20.09
CA THR A 657 -10.83 2.42 -19.35
C THR A 657 -9.80 3.35 -19.98
N ALA A 658 -10.13 4.63 -20.08
CA ALA A 658 -9.21 5.66 -20.54
C ALA A 658 -9.39 6.92 -19.71
N ASN A 659 -8.30 7.36 -19.06
CA ASN A 659 -8.27 8.53 -18.19
C ASN A 659 -7.21 9.51 -18.68
N LEU A 660 -7.57 10.78 -18.82
CA LEU A 660 -6.71 11.87 -19.25
C LEU A 660 -6.79 12.99 -18.21
N ALA A 661 -5.64 13.55 -17.83
CA ALA A 661 -5.55 14.75 -17.01
C ALA A 661 -4.51 15.72 -17.59
N VAL A 662 -4.81 17.01 -17.51
CA VAL A 662 -3.90 18.11 -17.82
C VAL A 662 -3.84 18.98 -16.58
N PHE A 663 -2.64 19.28 -16.13
CA PHE A 663 -2.43 20.02 -14.89
C PHE A 663 -1.48 21.21 -15.07
N TRP A 664 -1.64 22.19 -14.17
CA TRP A 664 -0.80 23.34 -14.03
C TRP A 664 -0.70 23.73 -12.57
N SER A 665 0.54 23.86 -12.05
CA SER A 665 0.79 24.26 -10.67
C SER A 665 1.86 25.34 -10.59
N ASN A 666 1.62 26.34 -9.74
CA ASN A 666 2.60 27.34 -9.35
C ASN A 666 2.94 27.15 -7.88
N VAL A 667 4.23 27.11 -7.56
CA VAL A 667 4.74 26.90 -6.22
C VAL A 667 5.53 28.15 -5.80
N ASP A 668 5.09 28.77 -4.73
CA ASP A 668 5.81 29.84 -4.06
C ASP A 668 6.61 29.26 -2.90
N ASP A 669 7.83 29.79 -2.73
CA ASP A 669 8.75 29.42 -1.66
C ASP A 669 9.09 27.91 -1.62
N TYR A 670 9.22 27.28 -2.81
CA TYR A 670 9.67 25.90 -2.94
C TYR A 670 10.97 25.68 -2.14
N GLN A 671 11.02 24.64 -1.30
CA GLN A 671 12.16 24.34 -0.45
C GLN A 671 13.19 23.53 -1.22
N ILE A 672 14.32 24.12 -1.49
CA ILE A 672 15.41 23.59 -2.29
C ILE A 672 16.53 23.18 -1.34
N LEU A 673 16.97 21.93 -1.42
CA LEU A 673 18.14 21.47 -0.70
C LEU A 673 19.40 22.00 -1.41
N LEU A 674 20.23 22.70 -0.67
CA LEU A 674 21.54 23.18 -1.10
C LEU A 674 22.61 22.36 -0.40
N THR A 675 23.57 21.88 -1.17
CA THR A 675 24.81 21.34 -0.63
C THR A 675 25.92 22.35 -0.91
N GLU A 676 26.70 22.69 0.08
CA GLU A 676 27.87 23.54 -0.10
C GLU A 676 28.90 22.88 -1.02
N ALA A 677 29.80 23.65 -1.61
CA ALA A 677 30.84 23.15 -2.51
C ALA A 677 31.72 22.05 -1.88
N THR A 678 31.82 22.03 -0.58
CA THR A 678 32.54 21.01 0.19
C THR A 678 31.77 19.71 0.35
N GLY A 679 30.46 19.66 0.03
CA GLY A 679 29.60 18.50 0.28
C GLY A 679 29.24 18.24 1.73
N LEU A 680 29.83 18.97 2.67
CA LEU A 680 29.77 18.70 4.11
C LEU A 680 28.60 19.37 4.83
N SER A 681 28.08 20.44 4.28
CA SER A 681 26.96 21.18 4.86
C SER A 681 25.80 21.26 3.88
N THR A 682 24.62 20.99 4.38
CA THR A 682 23.37 21.12 3.63
C THR A 682 22.45 22.14 4.28
N GLN A 683 21.86 23.01 3.48
CA GLN A 683 20.89 24.00 3.91
C GLN A 683 19.66 23.97 2.99
N ILE A 684 18.56 24.50 3.46
CA ILE A 684 17.34 24.63 2.68
C ILE A 684 17.16 26.11 2.33
N ALA A 685 16.99 26.40 1.04
CA ALA A 685 16.60 27.72 0.55
C ALA A 685 15.18 27.69 -0.05
N ASN A 686 14.62 28.87 -0.29
CA ASN A 686 13.32 29.00 -0.90
C ASN A 686 13.43 29.60 -2.31
N GLY A 687 12.72 28.99 -3.27
CA GLY A 687 12.62 29.47 -4.65
C GLY A 687 11.17 29.47 -5.16
N GLY A 688 10.98 29.90 -6.39
CA GLY A 688 9.71 29.78 -7.12
C GLY A 688 9.80 28.66 -8.15
N VAL A 689 8.73 27.89 -8.32
CA VAL A 689 8.66 26.78 -9.25
C VAL A 689 7.33 26.79 -10.00
N ARG A 690 7.36 26.34 -11.25
CA ARG A 690 6.18 26.04 -12.05
C ARG A 690 6.29 24.62 -12.60
N THR A 691 5.19 23.89 -12.52
CA THR A 691 5.07 22.58 -13.16
C THR A 691 3.75 22.49 -13.92
N ASN A 692 3.81 21.93 -15.12
CA ASN A 692 2.63 21.64 -15.95
C ASN A 692 2.88 20.37 -16.78
N GLY A 693 1.79 19.71 -17.15
CA GLY A 693 1.93 18.45 -17.88
C GLY A 693 0.63 17.76 -18.21
N VAL A 694 0.78 16.54 -18.71
CA VAL A 694 -0.32 15.69 -19.17
C VAL A 694 -0.11 14.28 -18.63
N GLU A 695 -1.20 13.61 -18.28
CA GLU A 695 -1.23 12.21 -17.84
C GLU A 695 -2.30 11.46 -18.63
N LEU A 696 -1.94 10.29 -19.13
CA LEU A 696 -2.83 9.37 -19.83
C LEU A 696 -2.69 7.99 -19.20
N GLU A 697 -3.81 7.36 -18.86
CA GLU A 697 -3.88 5.97 -18.42
C GLU A 697 -4.91 5.21 -19.24
N LEU A 698 -4.50 4.04 -19.72
CA LEU A 698 -5.34 3.14 -20.50
C LEU A 698 -5.24 1.73 -19.89
N SER A 699 -6.38 1.09 -19.74
CA SER A 699 -6.46 -0.33 -19.42
C SER A 699 -7.49 -0.98 -20.32
N ALA A 700 -7.13 -2.12 -20.92
CA ALA A 700 -8.00 -2.84 -21.82
C ALA A 700 -7.92 -4.35 -21.60
N LYS A 701 -9.09 -5.02 -21.64
CA LYS A 701 -9.26 -6.47 -21.63
C LYS A 701 -9.87 -6.94 -22.97
N PRO A 702 -9.09 -6.96 -24.08
CA PRO A 702 -9.64 -7.19 -25.40
C PRO A 702 -10.11 -8.63 -25.64
N ALA A 703 -9.56 -9.59 -24.89
CA ALA A 703 -9.92 -11.01 -24.92
C ALA A 703 -9.84 -11.61 -23.51
N LYS A 704 -10.44 -12.78 -23.29
CA LYS A 704 -10.32 -13.50 -22.02
C LYS A 704 -8.86 -13.78 -21.68
N GLY A 705 -8.46 -13.40 -20.48
CA GLY A 705 -7.11 -13.59 -19.97
C GLY A 705 -6.05 -12.64 -20.55
N LEU A 706 -6.39 -11.73 -21.46
CA LEU A 706 -5.46 -10.74 -22.02
C LEU A 706 -5.73 -9.36 -21.44
N ASP A 707 -4.76 -8.83 -20.69
CA ASP A 707 -4.77 -7.49 -20.13
C ASP A 707 -3.70 -6.62 -20.80
N LEU A 708 -4.09 -5.43 -21.20
CA LEU A 708 -3.21 -4.39 -21.76
C LEU A 708 -3.28 -3.18 -20.86
N ILE A 709 -2.14 -2.71 -20.41
CA ILE A 709 -2.00 -1.54 -19.54
C ILE A 709 -1.05 -0.56 -20.22
N ALA A 710 -1.43 0.71 -20.27
CA ALA A 710 -0.53 1.76 -20.74
C ALA A 710 -0.70 3.01 -19.90
N GLY A 711 0.41 3.62 -19.53
CA GLY A 711 0.49 4.90 -18.87
C GLY A 711 1.49 5.80 -19.56
N PHE A 712 1.18 7.08 -19.67
CA PHE A 712 2.09 8.11 -20.17
C PHE A 712 1.94 9.38 -19.35
N GLY A 713 3.05 9.93 -18.90
CA GLY A 713 3.14 11.19 -18.22
C GLY A 713 4.16 12.12 -18.87
N TYR A 714 3.78 13.36 -19.11
CA TYR A 714 4.70 14.44 -19.50
C TYR A 714 4.72 15.49 -18.40
N THR A 715 5.92 15.94 -18.00
CA THR A 715 6.09 16.94 -16.95
C THR A 715 7.15 17.98 -17.37
N ASN A 716 6.76 19.25 -17.31
CA ASN A 716 7.69 20.37 -17.45
C ASN A 716 7.73 21.15 -16.14
N ALA A 717 8.68 20.77 -15.27
CA ALA A 717 8.91 21.38 -13.97
C ALA A 717 10.18 22.25 -14.01
N ARG A 718 10.05 23.56 -13.70
CA ARG A 718 11.15 24.54 -13.83
C ARG A 718 11.16 25.55 -12.72
N PHE A 719 12.36 25.99 -12.36
CA PHE A 719 12.56 27.16 -11.51
C PHE A 719 12.07 28.41 -12.21
N THR A 720 11.27 29.23 -11.52
CA THR A 720 10.81 30.54 -12.00
C THR A 720 11.53 31.67 -11.30
N ARG A 721 12.03 31.46 -10.08
CA ARG A 721 12.76 32.39 -9.24
C ARG A 721 13.70 31.62 -8.33
N TYR A 722 14.95 31.48 -8.73
CA TYR A 722 15.95 30.84 -7.90
C TYR A 722 17.35 31.35 -8.20
N THR A 723 17.99 31.89 -7.17
CA THR A 723 19.42 32.22 -7.15
C THR A 723 20.04 31.47 -6.00
N ASN A 724 21.09 30.70 -6.26
CA ASN A 724 21.81 29.97 -5.24
C ASN A 724 22.49 30.95 -4.29
N PRO A 725 22.17 30.93 -2.99
CA PRO A 725 22.70 31.92 -2.03
C PRO A 725 24.20 31.78 -1.79
N PHE A 726 24.81 30.62 -2.03
CA PHE A 726 26.24 30.39 -1.84
C PHE A 726 27.07 30.89 -3.02
N THR A 727 26.58 30.66 -4.25
CA THR A 727 27.34 30.96 -5.44
C THR A 727 26.90 32.25 -6.13
N GLY A 728 25.74 32.79 -5.80
CA GLY A 728 25.08 33.91 -6.48
C GLY A 728 24.57 33.55 -7.88
N GLN A 729 24.67 32.31 -8.30
CA GLN A 729 24.27 31.86 -9.66
C GLN A 729 22.75 31.80 -9.78
N ASN A 730 22.23 32.32 -10.91
CA ASN A 730 20.80 32.30 -11.21
C ASN A 730 20.45 31.04 -12.03
N PHE A 731 19.45 30.30 -11.57
CA PHE A 731 18.97 29.08 -12.19
C PHE A 731 17.54 29.18 -12.74
N ASN A 732 17.02 30.40 -12.92
CA ASN A 732 15.69 30.59 -13.52
C ASN A 732 15.62 29.93 -14.89
N GLY A 733 14.57 29.15 -15.12
CA GLY A 733 14.36 28.41 -16.36
C GLY A 733 14.95 26.99 -16.36
N ASN A 734 15.88 26.68 -15.44
CA ASN A 734 16.40 25.32 -15.31
C ASN A 734 15.30 24.37 -14.84
N ARG A 735 15.41 23.10 -15.23
CA ARG A 735 14.51 22.03 -14.78
C ARG A 735 14.81 21.67 -13.34
N LEU A 736 13.76 21.26 -12.63
CA LEU A 736 13.92 20.70 -11.29
C LEU A 736 14.69 19.37 -11.37
N THR A 737 15.42 19.11 -10.29
CA THR A 737 16.14 17.85 -10.09
C THR A 737 15.15 16.68 -9.90
N TYR A 738 15.55 15.49 -10.35
CA TYR A 738 14.77 14.25 -10.24
C TYR A 738 13.36 14.32 -10.86
N ALA A 739 13.19 15.15 -11.88
CA ALA A 739 11.92 15.37 -12.58
C ALA A 739 12.05 14.96 -14.06
N PRO A 740 11.87 13.67 -14.40
CA PRO A 740 11.90 13.22 -15.78
C PRO A 740 10.93 13.99 -16.66
N GLU A 741 11.36 14.31 -17.88
CA GLU A 741 10.52 15.02 -18.83
C GLU A 741 9.25 14.24 -19.21
N PHE A 742 9.41 12.94 -19.35
CA PHE A 742 8.28 12.02 -19.51
C PHE A 742 8.53 10.71 -18.77
N THR A 743 7.45 10.03 -18.44
CA THR A 743 7.44 8.65 -17.98
C THR A 743 6.44 7.88 -18.81
N PHE A 744 6.71 6.63 -19.15
CA PHE A 744 5.69 5.74 -19.70
C PHE A 744 5.84 4.33 -19.15
N ASN A 745 4.73 3.61 -19.11
CA ASN A 745 4.67 2.20 -18.82
C ASN A 745 3.73 1.50 -19.80
N LEU A 746 4.13 0.34 -20.28
CA LEU A 746 3.33 -0.54 -21.12
C LEU A 746 3.40 -1.95 -20.55
N GLY A 747 2.25 -2.49 -20.20
CA GLY A 747 2.10 -3.85 -19.66
C GLY A 747 1.24 -4.71 -20.59
N VAL A 748 1.71 -5.89 -20.89
CA VAL A 748 0.95 -6.93 -21.60
C VAL A 748 0.96 -8.19 -20.74
N GLN A 749 -0.21 -8.65 -20.34
CA GLN A 749 -0.37 -9.83 -19.51
C GLN A 749 -1.34 -10.80 -20.20
N TYR A 750 -0.99 -12.08 -20.17
CA TYR A 750 -1.86 -13.15 -20.62
C TYR A 750 -1.93 -14.26 -19.56
N ARG A 751 -3.15 -14.62 -19.19
CA ARG A 751 -3.46 -15.74 -18.29
C ARG A 751 -4.42 -16.68 -19.00
N SER A 752 -3.96 -17.88 -19.33
CA SER A 752 -4.79 -18.87 -20.02
C SER A 752 -5.69 -19.63 -19.04
N PRO A 753 -6.84 -20.14 -19.51
CA PRO A 753 -7.66 -21.06 -18.69
C PRO A 753 -6.93 -22.35 -18.28
N GLY A 754 -5.89 -22.74 -19.01
CA GLY A 754 -5.06 -23.93 -18.70
C GLY A 754 -3.93 -23.65 -17.71
N GLY A 755 -3.89 -22.46 -17.08
CA GLY A 755 -2.92 -22.11 -16.04
C GLY A 755 -1.62 -21.48 -16.53
N PHE A 756 -1.43 -21.30 -17.83
CA PHE A 756 -0.27 -20.56 -18.33
C PHE A 756 -0.43 -19.06 -18.03
N PHE A 757 0.62 -18.46 -17.47
CA PHE A 757 0.72 -17.04 -17.17
C PHE A 757 1.95 -16.43 -17.84
N SER A 758 1.79 -15.24 -18.43
CA SER A 758 2.92 -14.43 -18.91
C SER A 758 2.62 -12.95 -18.75
N ARG A 759 3.65 -12.18 -18.43
CA ARG A 759 3.59 -10.71 -18.34
C ARG A 759 4.89 -10.10 -18.81
N VAL A 760 4.79 -9.00 -19.53
CA VAL A 760 5.92 -8.15 -19.93
C VAL A 760 5.55 -6.71 -19.61
N ASP A 761 6.43 -6.02 -18.88
CA ASP A 761 6.33 -4.60 -18.58
C ASP A 761 7.51 -3.86 -19.19
N VAL A 762 7.20 -2.79 -19.91
CA VAL A 762 8.18 -1.87 -20.50
C VAL A 762 7.99 -0.52 -19.85
N GLN A 763 9.05 0.05 -19.28
CA GLN A 763 9.04 1.31 -18.57
C GLN A 763 10.09 2.24 -19.15
N GLY A 764 9.72 3.48 -19.42
CA GLY A 764 10.65 4.45 -19.98
C GLY A 764 10.61 5.76 -19.23
N PHE A 765 11.78 6.38 -19.17
CA PHE A 765 12.01 7.64 -18.46
C PHE A 765 12.75 8.60 -19.38
N GLY A 766 12.26 9.85 -19.43
CA GLY A 766 12.92 10.94 -20.12
C GLY A 766 14.14 11.46 -19.39
N THR A 767 14.85 12.41 -19.97
CA THR A 767 15.97 13.08 -19.34
C THR A 767 15.57 13.71 -18.02
N TYR A 768 16.39 13.55 -17.01
CA TYR A 768 16.30 14.28 -15.74
C TYR A 768 17.68 14.68 -15.23
N PHE A 769 17.73 15.65 -14.32
CA PHE A 769 18.94 16.25 -13.80
C PHE A 769 19.09 15.95 -12.32
N PHE A 770 20.32 15.90 -11.86
CA PHE A 770 20.68 15.65 -10.46
C PHE A 770 21.08 16.95 -9.73
N ASP A 771 21.47 18.00 -10.46
CA ASP A 771 21.88 19.28 -9.92
C ASP A 771 21.03 20.44 -10.50
N ASP A 772 20.91 21.53 -9.74
CA ASP A 772 20.12 22.72 -10.12
C ASP A 772 20.72 23.45 -11.33
N ALA A 773 22.00 23.27 -11.59
CA ALA A 773 22.70 23.81 -12.77
C ALA A 773 22.36 23.04 -14.05
N ASN A 774 21.71 21.91 -13.95
CA ASN A 774 21.39 21.00 -15.04
C ASN A 774 22.63 20.50 -15.82
N ARG A 775 23.74 20.26 -15.11
CA ARG A 775 24.98 19.71 -15.66
C ARG A 775 25.02 18.19 -15.56
N LEU A 776 24.72 17.66 -14.37
CA LEU A 776 24.67 16.24 -14.11
C LEU A 776 23.29 15.72 -14.51
N LYS A 777 23.25 14.79 -15.43
CA LYS A 777 21.97 14.28 -15.97
C LYS A 777 22.00 12.78 -16.21
N GLN A 778 20.82 12.20 -16.21
CA GLN A 778 20.53 10.91 -16.81
C GLN A 778 19.87 11.13 -18.16
N ASP A 779 20.41 10.52 -19.20
CA ASP A 779 19.79 10.47 -20.52
C ASP A 779 18.59 9.50 -20.53
N PRO A 780 17.67 9.60 -21.48
CA PRO A 780 16.50 8.72 -21.52
C PRO A 780 16.90 7.24 -21.53
N PHE A 781 16.18 6.41 -20.80
CA PHE A 781 16.41 4.98 -20.73
C PHE A 781 15.10 4.19 -20.62
N THR A 782 15.18 2.89 -20.89
CA THR A 782 14.02 1.99 -20.85
C THR A 782 14.37 0.71 -20.15
N LEU A 783 13.51 0.27 -19.22
CA LEU A 783 13.60 -1.00 -18.51
C LEU A 783 12.54 -1.96 -19.04
N VAL A 784 12.91 -3.21 -19.20
CA VAL A 784 12.01 -4.30 -19.58
C VAL A 784 12.04 -5.38 -18.53
N ASN A 785 10.89 -5.71 -17.99
CA ASN A 785 10.70 -6.79 -17.04
C ASN A 785 9.78 -7.85 -17.66
N ALA A 786 10.05 -9.13 -17.38
CA ALA A 786 9.23 -10.21 -17.87
C ALA A 786 9.01 -11.28 -16.81
N ARG A 787 7.86 -11.89 -16.86
CA ARG A 787 7.46 -12.97 -15.97
C ARG A 787 6.68 -14.01 -16.76
N ILE A 788 7.00 -15.29 -16.54
CA ILE A 788 6.29 -16.42 -17.14
C ILE A 788 6.04 -17.45 -16.03
N GLY A 789 4.89 -18.06 -16.03
CA GLY A 789 4.55 -19.02 -14.98
C GLY A 789 3.49 -20.01 -15.36
N TYR A 790 3.26 -20.93 -14.46
CA TYR A 790 2.18 -21.88 -14.54
C TYR A 790 1.44 -21.93 -13.20
N GLU A 791 0.13 -21.78 -13.29
CA GLU A 791 -0.80 -21.75 -12.16
C GLU A 791 -1.71 -22.98 -12.21
N TRP A 792 -1.81 -23.69 -11.08
CA TRP A 792 -2.72 -24.82 -10.96
C TRP A 792 -3.41 -24.76 -9.59
N GLN A 793 -4.72 -24.80 -9.60
CA GLN A 793 -5.52 -24.59 -8.39
C GLN A 793 -5.10 -23.28 -7.68
N ASN A 794 -4.63 -23.38 -6.46
CA ASN A 794 -4.22 -22.26 -5.62
C ASN A 794 -2.70 -22.06 -5.57
N THR A 795 -1.95 -22.68 -6.47
CA THR A 795 -0.47 -22.63 -6.49
C THR A 795 0.03 -22.16 -7.83
N GLY A 796 1.04 -21.31 -7.84
CA GLY A 796 1.71 -20.87 -9.05
C GLY A 796 3.23 -20.90 -8.91
N VAL A 797 3.92 -21.25 -9.99
CA VAL A 797 5.38 -21.14 -10.11
C VAL A 797 5.70 -20.18 -11.23
N TYR A 798 6.60 -19.25 -10.97
CA TYR A 798 6.95 -18.19 -11.92
C TYR A 798 8.46 -18.07 -12.05
N LEU A 799 8.91 -17.89 -13.27
CA LEU A 799 10.24 -17.40 -13.60
C LEU A 799 10.11 -15.91 -13.88
N PHE A 800 11.01 -15.13 -13.35
CA PHE A 800 11.03 -13.67 -13.56
C PHE A 800 12.40 -13.20 -14.01
N VAL A 801 12.41 -12.10 -14.74
CA VAL A 801 13.60 -11.31 -15.05
C VAL A 801 13.23 -9.84 -14.98
N ASN A 802 14.00 -9.07 -14.19
CA ASN A 802 13.92 -7.62 -14.12
C ASN A 802 15.15 -7.02 -14.79
N ASN A 803 14.97 -5.86 -15.44
CA ASN A 803 16.01 -5.24 -16.25
C ASN A 803 16.63 -6.24 -17.24
N LEU A 804 15.79 -6.81 -18.12
CA LEU A 804 16.13 -7.89 -19.04
C LEU A 804 17.40 -7.61 -19.86
N PHE A 805 17.62 -6.35 -20.26
CA PHE A 805 18.75 -5.96 -21.10
C PHE A 805 19.98 -5.49 -20.32
N ASP A 806 19.94 -5.56 -18.96
CA ASP A 806 20.99 -5.08 -18.06
C ASP A 806 21.35 -3.61 -18.33
N GLU A 807 20.30 -2.79 -18.57
CA GLU A 807 20.44 -1.36 -18.80
C GLU A 807 21.08 -0.67 -17.61
N GLN A 808 22.11 0.12 -17.86
CA GLN A 808 22.82 0.89 -16.83
C GLN A 808 22.29 2.32 -16.81
N TYR A 809 21.80 2.75 -15.69
CA TYR A 809 21.25 4.09 -15.47
C TYR A 809 21.63 4.64 -14.11
N LEU A 810 21.75 5.97 -14.03
CA LEU A 810 22.09 6.66 -12.80
C LEU A 810 20.83 6.83 -11.92
N THR A 811 20.98 6.63 -10.64
CA THR A 811 19.92 6.87 -9.64
C THR A 811 20.18 8.13 -8.83
N ALA A 812 21.43 8.48 -8.60
CA ALA A 812 21.87 9.72 -7.98
C ALA A 812 23.21 10.15 -8.57
N ALA A 813 23.46 11.45 -8.60
CA ALA A 813 24.77 11.99 -8.93
C ALA A 813 24.99 13.35 -8.27
N PHE A 814 26.21 13.65 -7.87
CA PHE A 814 26.60 14.92 -7.30
C PHE A 814 28.10 15.19 -7.53
N THR A 815 28.50 16.43 -7.37
CA THR A 815 29.92 16.82 -7.38
C THR A 815 30.51 16.54 -6.01
N GLY A 816 31.40 15.54 -5.94
CA GLY A 816 32.18 15.22 -4.74
C GLY A 816 33.46 16.06 -4.65
N PHE A 817 34.32 15.76 -3.67
CA PHE A 817 35.57 16.50 -3.45
C PHE A 817 36.54 16.46 -4.62
N PHE A 818 36.64 15.31 -5.27
CA PHE A 818 37.66 15.08 -6.32
C PHE A 818 37.05 14.83 -7.70
N ASN A 819 35.84 14.31 -7.77
CA ASN A 819 35.16 13.89 -9.01
C ASN A 819 33.66 14.09 -8.90
N ASP A 820 33.02 14.16 -10.06
CA ASP A 820 31.57 13.93 -10.12
C ASP A 820 31.29 12.45 -9.84
N LEU A 821 30.47 12.17 -8.86
CA LEU A 821 30.13 10.83 -8.35
C LEU A 821 28.72 10.46 -8.77
N ALA A 822 28.49 9.18 -8.99
CA ALA A 822 27.17 8.64 -9.29
C ALA A 822 26.93 7.28 -8.63
N SER A 823 25.68 7.04 -8.30
CA SER A 823 25.12 5.74 -7.96
C SER A 823 24.29 5.20 -9.13
N TYR A 824 24.33 3.89 -9.32
CA TYR A 824 23.70 3.21 -10.44
C TYR A 824 22.51 2.36 -9.97
N GLY A 825 21.54 2.20 -10.86
CA GLY A 825 20.37 1.38 -10.62
C GLY A 825 20.66 -0.12 -10.63
N ASP A 826 19.63 -0.90 -10.28
CA ASP A 826 19.72 -2.34 -10.17
C ASP A 826 20.13 -2.99 -11.47
N ARG A 827 21.06 -3.93 -11.39
CA ARG A 827 21.44 -4.83 -12.47
C ARG A 827 20.30 -5.79 -12.80
N ARG A 828 20.46 -6.52 -13.92
CA ARG A 828 19.53 -7.59 -14.28
C ARG A 828 19.43 -8.62 -13.16
N THR A 829 18.22 -8.79 -12.64
CA THR A 829 17.89 -9.85 -11.70
C THR A 829 16.97 -10.87 -12.38
N PHE A 830 17.16 -12.14 -12.05
CA PHE A 830 16.30 -13.21 -12.51
C PHE A 830 16.20 -14.30 -11.45
N GLY A 831 15.10 -15.03 -11.44
CA GLY A 831 14.88 -16.05 -10.43
C GLY A 831 13.60 -16.84 -10.65
N ILE A 832 13.30 -17.63 -9.63
CA ILE A 832 12.09 -18.42 -9.55
C ILE A 832 11.30 -18.03 -8.29
N GLN A 833 9.99 -18.02 -8.41
CA GLN A 833 9.08 -17.75 -7.29
C GLN A 833 7.95 -18.79 -7.26
N LEU A 834 7.64 -19.28 -6.07
CA LEU A 834 6.49 -20.12 -5.76
C LEU A 834 5.50 -19.31 -4.92
N ARG A 835 4.21 -19.40 -5.25
CA ARG A 835 3.11 -18.86 -4.44
C ARG A 835 2.04 -19.91 -4.25
N SER A 836 1.47 -20.00 -3.05
CA SER A 836 0.35 -20.91 -2.77
C SER A 836 -0.59 -20.30 -1.73
N THR A 837 -1.89 -20.55 -1.91
CA THR A 837 -2.94 -20.12 -0.97
C THR A 837 -3.76 -21.38 -0.58
N PHE A 838 -4.02 -21.58 0.70
CA PHE A 838 -4.72 -22.73 1.27
C PHE A 838 -5.98 -22.29 2.01
#